data_85d15ca5c8d96b3cf30647d73304c7f6
#
_entry.id   85d15ca5c8d96b3cf30647d73304c7f6
#
_cell.length_a   1.000
_cell.length_b   1.000
_cell.length_c   1.000
_cell.angle_alpha   90.00
_cell.angle_beta   90.00
_cell.angle_gamma   90.00
#
_symmetry.space_group_name_H-M   'P 1'
#
loop_
_entity.id
_entity.type
_entity.pdbx_description
1 polymer ?
#
loop_
_entity_poly.entity_id
_entity_poly.type
_entity_poly.pdbx_seq_one_letter_code
_entity_poly.pdbx_strand_id
1 'polypeptide(L)'
;MTTPLQLDIEGMTCASCATRVERALNAVEGVEASVNYATERATIVTGSVEPAVLLGAVENAGYHATVHTDESVESTVQAESVRRRLIVSAILTVPIIALSMVPLLQFPYWQWLVTALAIPVAGWGAWPFHRSAAINARHGVATMDTLISVGVLAAVGWSVYALVFGGAGRPGMTMTLSLFGAPGAGSHEIYWEVASAVTTFMLLGRYLEHRAKRDAGAALRALMESGAKEATVRTDGVDIVVPIAQVKAGDLIVVRPGELIPTDGVVIEGTAAIDTSMMTGESVPTEVGAGDSVVGGTINTSGLLMIEATRIGKDTELARMAALVEQAQTGKSNAQRLADRISGVFVPIVIVIAVVTFVTWLVLGGPLEVAFQAAVATLIIACPCALGLATPTALLVGTGRGAQLGLIIRGPEILEHSRTIDTVVVDKTGTLTTGDMSVTAVLTAPSHSEDEVAALAASVEEGSEHPLARAVLRYAEERGLSRSKGAEFLTIPGRGQRAVVEGAPAAVGQLGWLRSEGDELVGPIDAKIQSAIDEGFTVVAVASDGSVVGAIVIADTLKDTSREAVARLVDLGLTPVMATGDNAAVAARIAAQVGIDVIHSGLTPEGKTQLVRDLQAAGHNVAMVGDGINDAPALATADLGIAMGTGTDAAMTAGDITIVSGDLRSVSDGIRLARRTLGTIRGNLFWAFAYNVAAIPLAVAALLNPIVAGLAMAFSSVFVVTNSLRLRSFRPTTALPATR
;
A
#
# COMPACT_ATOMS: atom_id res chain seq x y z
N MET A 1 -5.05 -17.92 -15.50
CA MET A 1 -5.48 -16.59 -14.99
C MET A 1 -5.24 -15.59 -16.10
N THR A 2 -6.26 -14.86 -16.55
CA THR A 2 -6.13 -13.84 -17.59
C THR A 2 -5.39 -12.65 -17.00
N THR A 3 -4.24 -12.29 -17.57
CA THR A 3 -3.49 -11.09 -17.16
C THR A 3 -4.39 -9.86 -17.40
N PRO A 4 -4.63 -9.01 -16.40
CA PRO A 4 -5.46 -7.83 -16.58
C PRO A 4 -4.82 -6.88 -17.60
N LEU A 5 -5.61 -6.38 -18.54
CA LEU A 5 -5.19 -5.36 -19.51
C LEU A 5 -5.21 -4.00 -18.81
N GLN A 6 -4.15 -3.21 -18.99
CA GLN A 6 -4.09 -1.84 -18.50
C GLN A 6 -4.16 -0.85 -19.66
N LEU A 7 -4.98 0.21 -19.48
CA LEU A 7 -5.05 1.35 -20.39
C LEU A 7 -4.66 2.62 -19.65
N ASP A 8 -3.77 3.42 -20.23
CA ASP A 8 -3.52 4.79 -19.81
C ASP A 8 -4.60 5.71 -20.39
N ILE A 9 -5.23 6.55 -19.55
CA ILE A 9 -6.39 7.35 -19.94
C ILE A 9 -6.07 8.84 -19.82
N GLU A 10 -6.10 9.52 -20.92
CA GLU A 10 -5.84 10.95 -20.99
C GLU A 10 -7.11 11.79 -20.85
N GLY A 11 -6.95 12.98 -20.25
CA GLY A 11 -7.99 14.01 -20.18
C GLY A 11 -8.93 13.86 -18.98
N MET A 12 -8.69 12.93 -18.06
CA MET A 12 -9.42 12.89 -16.81
C MET A 12 -8.99 14.05 -15.90
N THR A 13 -9.95 14.88 -15.48
CA THR A 13 -9.69 16.07 -14.66
C THR A 13 -10.25 15.97 -13.25
N CYS A 14 -11.03 14.94 -12.97
CA CYS A 14 -11.64 14.69 -11.65
C CYS A 14 -12.12 13.25 -11.53
N ALA A 15 -12.45 12.84 -10.29
CA ALA A 15 -12.95 11.51 -10.00
C ALA A 15 -14.24 11.15 -10.76
N SER A 16 -15.11 12.14 -11.04
CA SER A 16 -16.32 11.92 -11.87
C SER A 16 -15.98 11.52 -13.31
N CYS A 17 -14.85 11.99 -13.83
CA CYS A 17 -14.35 11.58 -15.15
C CYS A 17 -13.97 10.08 -15.13
N ALA A 18 -13.24 9.65 -14.10
CA ALA A 18 -12.87 8.26 -13.93
C ALA A 18 -14.08 7.33 -13.81
N THR A 19 -15.10 7.73 -13.01
CA THR A 19 -16.35 6.97 -12.90
C THR A 19 -17.10 6.84 -14.21
N ARG A 20 -17.00 7.84 -15.08
CA ARG A 20 -17.62 7.81 -16.39
C ARG A 20 -16.91 6.85 -17.35
N VAL A 21 -15.58 6.91 -17.42
CA VAL A 21 -14.78 5.97 -18.20
C VAL A 21 -15.04 4.54 -17.73
N GLU A 22 -15.07 4.33 -16.41
CA GLU A 22 -15.36 3.04 -15.79
C GLU A 22 -16.73 2.48 -16.19
N ARG A 23 -17.77 3.34 -16.22
CA ARG A 23 -19.10 2.93 -16.71
C ARG A 23 -19.10 2.58 -18.19
N ALA A 24 -18.37 3.34 -19.02
CA ALA A 24 -18.30 3.08 -20.46
C ALA A 24 -17.58 1.76 -20.74
N LEU A 25 -16.53 1.44 -20.00
CA LEU A 25 -15.81 0.18 -20.10
C LEU A 25 -16.68 -0.99 -19.60
N ASN A 26 -17.33 -0.83 -18.46
CA ASN A 26 -18.23 -1.86 -17.88
C ASN A 26 -19.55 -2.02 -18.65
N ALA A 27 -19.87 -1.15 -19.60
CA ALA A 27 -20.99 -1.34 -20.51
C ALA A 27 -20.66 -2.28 -21.69
N VAL A 28 -19.39 -2.63 -21.88
CA VAL A 28 -18.95 -3.64 -22.85
C VAL A 28 -19.17 -5.01 -22.25
N GLU A 29 -19.85 -5.91 -22.97
CA GLU A 29 -20.19 -7.24 -22.49
C GLU A 29 -18.94 -8.08 -22.19
N GLY A 30 -18.86 -8.69 -21.01
CA GLY A 30 -17.73 -9.52 -20.57
C GLY A 30 -16.51 -8.73 -20.06
N VAL A 31 -16.68 -7.45 -19.75
CA VAL A 31 -15.63 -6.57 -19.22
C VAL A 31 -15.94 -6.20 -17.78
N GLU A 32 -14.97 -6.39 -16.92
CA GLU A 32 -14.92 -5.81 -15.57
C GLU A 32 -13.74 -4.87 -15.49
N ALA A 33 -14.03 -3.56 -15.39
CA ALA A 33 -13.03 -2.50 -15.40
C ALA A 33 -13.11 -1.64 -14.14
N SER A 34 -11.96 -1.27 -13.60
CA SER A 34 -11.81 -0.26 -12.56
C SER A 34 -10.90 0.85 -13.07
N VAL A 35 -11.30 2.12 -12.89
CA VAL A 35 -10.53 3.28 -13.35
C VAL A 35 -10.04 4.08 -12.16
N ASN A 36 -8.73 4.21 -12.06
CA ASN A 36 -8.07 4.99 -11.02
C ASN A 36 -7.69 6.38 -11.55
N TYR A 37 -8.31 7.42 -10.97
CA TYR A 37 -8.02 8.81 -11.31
C TYR A 37 -6.59 9.24 -10.91
N ALA A 38 -6.03 8.67 -9.83
CA ALA A 38 -4.72 9.09 -9.33
C ALA A 38 -3.56 8.63 -10.22
N THR A 39 -3.68 7.41 -10.76
CA THR A 39 -2.71 6.81 -11.69
C THR A 39 -3.05 7.08 -13.15
N GLU A 40 -4.24 7.62 -13.42
CA GLU A 40 -4.80 7.84 -14.76
C GLU A 40 -4.90 6.55 -15.59
N ARG A 41 -5.09 5.40 -14.92
CA ARG A 41 -5.14 4.06 -15.52
C ARG A 41 -6.49 3.38 -15.32
N ALA A 42 -6.89 2.60 -16.33
CA ALA A 42 -7.94 1.61 -16.22
C ALA A 42 -7.31 0.21 -16.18
N THR A 43 -7.70 -0.58 -15.18
CA THR A 43 -7.39 -2.01 -15.07
C THR A 43 -8.62 -2.78 -15.50
N ILE A 44 -8.47 -3.66 -16.49
CA ILE A 44 -9.57 -4.34 -17.15
C ILE A 44 -9.34 -5.84 -17.07
N VAL A 45 -10.30 -6.54 -16.49
CA VAL A 45 -10.37 -8.00 -16.50
C VAL A 45 -11.36 -8.39 -17.60
N THR A 46 -10.87 -9.09 -18.62
CA THR A 46 -11.70 -9.53 -19.75
C THR A 46 -11.29 -10.91 -20.23
N GLY A 47 -12.26 -11.71 -20.67
CA GLY A 47 -12.00 -13.07 -21.20
C GLY A 47 -11.53 -13.10 -22.65
N SER A 48 -11.97 -12.15 -23.52
CA SER A 48 -11.69 -12.20 -24.97
C SER A 48 -12.03 -10.92 -25.74
N VAL A 49 -12.14 -9.75 -25.09
CA VAL A 49 -12.48 -8.51 -25.80
C VAL A 49 -11.23 -7.89 -26.40
N GLU A 50 -11.27 -7.54 -27.71
CA GLU A 50 -10.13 -6.88 -28.36
C GLU A 50 -9.86 -5.49 -27.78
N PRO A 51 -8.58 -5.09 -27.59
CA PRO A 51 -8.22 -3.77 -27.10
C PRO A 51 -8.85 -2.61 -27.88
N ALA A 52 -9.05 -2.76 -29.17
CA ALA A 52 -9.68 -1.74 -30.03
C ALA A 52 -11.12 -1.40 -29.61
N VAL A 53 -11.89 -2.36 -29.12
CA VAL A 53 -13.26 -2.15 -28.62
C VAL A 53 -13.23 -1.34 -27.33
N LEU A 54 -12.28 -1.64 -26.46
CA LEU A 54 -12.08 -0.92 -25.18
C LEU A 54 -11.63 0.51 -25.41
N LEU A 55 -10.68 0.73 -26.31
CA LEU A 55 -10.25 2.08 -26.72
C LEU A 55 -11.41 2.89 -27.29
N GLY A 56 -12.23 2.27 -28.17
CA GLY A 56 -13.43 2.89 -28.71
C GLY A 56 -14.47 3.24 -27.66
N ALA A 57 -14.65 2.42 -26.62
CA ALA A 57 -15.54 2.72 -25.50
C ALA A 57 -15.08 3.96 -24.72
N VAL A 58 -13.76 4.10 -24.48
CA VAL A 58 -13.18 5.27 -23.83
C VAL A 58 -13.30 6.52 -24.69
N GLU A 59 -13.07 6.41 -26.01
CA GLU A 59 -13.23 7.54 -26.95
C GLU A 59 -14.68 8.01 -27.03
N ASN A 60 -15.64 7.09 -27.05
CA ASN A 60 -17.07 7.41 -27.00
C ASN A 60 -17.47 8.11 -25.69
N ALA A 61 -16.75 7.83 -24.59
CA ALA A 61 -16.91 8.55 -23.33
C ALA A 61 -16.27 9.95 -23.37
N GLY A 62 -15.56 10.34 -24.44
CA GLY A 62 -14.95 11.66 -24.63
C GLY A 62 -13.52 11.77 -24.08
N TYR A 63 -12.84 10.66 -23.85
CA TYR A 63 -11.46 10.57 -23.37
C TYR A 63 -10.60 9.84 -24.38
N HIS A 64 -9.28 9.98 -24.27
CA HIS A 64 -8.35 9.21 -25.08
C HIS A 64 -7.68 8.14 -24.23
N ALA A 65 -7.49 6.94 -24.80
CA ALA A 65 -6.81 5.85 -24.12
C ALA A 65 -5.76 5.21 -25.02
N THR A 66 -4.66 4.78 -24.40
CA THR A 66 -3.62 3.97 -25.03
C THR A 66 -3.40 2.71 -24.22
N VAL A 67 -3.00 1.63 -24.87
CA VAL A 67 -2.59 0.42 -24.14
C VAL A 67 -1.33 0.75 -23.37
N HIS A 68 -1.32 0.45 -22.07
CA HIS A 68 -0.19 0.76 -21.21
C HIS A 68 1.06 0.02 -21.69
N THR A 69 2.13 0.77 -21.94
CA THR A 69 3.48 0.27 -22.22
C THR A 69 4.42 0.91 -21.22
N ASP A 70 5.40 0.17 -20.73
CA ASP A 70 6.30 0.58 -19.62
C ASP A 70 7.13 1.86 -19.84
N GLU A 71 6.95 2.57 -20.95
CA GLU A 71 7.62 3.83 -21.23
C GLU A 71 6.84 5.04 -20.70
N SER A 72 7.24 5.53 -19.54
CA SER A 72 6.60 6.63 -18.77
C SER A 72 6.91 8.06 -19.29
N VAL A 73 6.97 8.32 -20.60
CA VAL A 73 7.35 9.63 -21.15
C VAL A 73 6.19 10.66 -21.11
N GLU A 74 4.95 10.23 -21.07
CA GLU A 74 3.78 11.09 -21.31
C GLU A 74 3.31 11.93 -20.10
N SER A 75 3.48 11.44 -18.88
CA SER A 75 3.09 12.16 -17.66
C SER A 75 3.91 13.44 -17.39
N THR A 76 5.11 13.53 -17.94
CA THR A 76 5.99 14.71 -17.84
C THR A 76 5.51 15.85 -18.73
N VAL A 77 4.94 15.59 -19.90
CA VAL A 77 4.47 16.58 -20.86
C VAL A 77 3.25 17.33 -20.35
N GLN A 78 2.30 16.64 -19.70
CA GLN A 78 1.10 17.28 -19.13
C GLN A 78 1.45 18.21 -17.96
N ALA A 79 2.31 17.75 -17.03
CA ALA A 79 2.75 18.57 -15.90
C ALA A 79 3.48 19.85 -16.35
N GLU A 80 4.25 19.76 -17.42
CA GLU A 80 5.00 20.88 -17.98
C GLU A 80 4.07 21.90 -18.65
N SER A 81 3.02 21.45 -19.32
CA SER A 81 1.99 22.31 -19.90
C SER A 81 1.22 23.10 -18.84
N VAL A 82 0.82 22.48 -17.73
CA VAL A 82 0.15 23.13 -16.60
C VAL A 82 1.08 24.13 -15.93
N ARG A 83 2.34 23.79 -15.71
CA ARG A 83 3.36 24.70 -15.16
C ARG A 83 3.55 25.94 -16.02
N ARG A 84 3.66 25.78 -17.34
CA ARG A 84 3.80 26.90 -18.28
C ARG A 84 2.58 27.83 -18.22
N ARG A 85 1.36 27.27 -18.23
CA ARG A 85 0.13 28.04 -18.10
C ARG A 85 0.05 28.79 -16.79
N LEU A 86 0.42 28.14 -15.67
CA LEU A 86 0.46 28.76 -14.35
C LEU A 86 1.42 29.95 -14.32
N ILE A 87 2.66 29.78 -14.80
CA ILE A 87 3.68 30.85 -14.75
C ILE A 87 3.21 32.06 -15.56
N VAL A 88 2.74 31.84 -16.80
CA VAL A 88 2.26 32.93 -17.65
C VAL A 88 1.04 33.59 -17.04
N SER A 89 0.05 32.82 -16.57
CA SER A 89 -1.13 33.38 -15.92
C SER A 89 -0.78 34.16 -14.67
N ALA A 90 0.14 33.69 -13.83
CA ALA A 90 0.58 34.39 -12.62
C ALA A 90 1.28 35.72 -12.94
N ILE A 91 2.19 35.72 -13.94
CA ILE A 91 2.89 36.95 -14.39
C ILE A 91 1.87 38.01 -14.88
N LEU A 92 0.84 37.59 -15.58
CA LEU A 92 -0.20 38.52 -16.09
C LEU A 92 -1.20 38.90 -14.99
N THR A 93 -1.54 38.01 -14.07
CA THR A 93 -2.54 38.26 -13.01
C THR A 93 -2.03 39.26 -11.96
N VAL A 94 -0.73 39.24 -11.61
CA VAL A 94 -0.18 40.19 -10.65
C VAL A 94 -0.41 41.65 -11.03
N PRO A 95 -0.04 42.14 -12.23
CA PRO A 95 -0.35 43.51 -12.64
C PRO A 95 -1.85 43.78 -12.80
N ILE A 96 -2.66 42.79 -13.22
CA ILE A 96 -4.11 42.92 -13.26
C ILE A 96 -4.67 43.25 -11.88
N ILE A 97 -4.30 42.45 -10.87
CA ILE A 97 -4.73 42.65 -9.47
C ILE A 97 -4.22 44.00 -8.95
N ALA A 98 -2.95 44.33 -9.18
CA ALA A 98 -2.37 45.58 -8.71
C ALA A 98 -3.10 46.80 -9.28
N LEU A 99 -3.35 46.83 -10.58
CA LEU A 99 -4.09 47.91 -11.23
C LEU A 99 -5.55 47.98 -10.81
N SER A 100 -6.22 46.83 -10.64
CA SER A 100 -7.63 46.80 -10.24
C SER A 100 -7.84 47.19 -8.76
N MET A 101 -6.87 46.91 -7.88
CA MET A 101 -7.03 47.04 -6.42
C MET A 101 -6.36 48.27 -5.81
N VAL A 102 -5.37 48.86 -6.47
CA VAL A 102 -4.61 49.98 -5.93
C VAL A 102 -4.97 51.26 -6.70
N PRO A 103 -5.81 52.17 -6.14
CA PRO A 103 -6.26 53.36 -6.84
C PRO A 103 -5.11 54.25 -7.34
N LEU A 104 -3.96 54.31 -6.57
CA LEU A 104 -2.79 55.09 -6.93
C LEU A 104 -2.12 54.65 -8.26
N LEU A 105 -2.33 53.38 -8.66
CA LEU A 105 -1.80 52.83 -9.91
C LEU A 105 -2.77 53.01 -11.10
N GLN A 106 -3.98 53.51 -10.84
CA GLN A 106 -5.04 53.65 -11.86
C GLN A 106 -4.85 54.94 -12.64
N PHE A 107 -4.27 54.84 -13.82
CA PHE A 107 -4.11 55.95 -14.79
C PHE A 107 -5.32 55.99 -15.75
N PRO A 108 -5.52 57.09 -16.54
CA PRO A 108 -6.59 57.15 -17.53
C PRO A 108 -6.52 55.96 -18.49
N TYR A 109 -7.67 55.24 -18.65
CA TYR A 109 -7.80 54.06 -19.51
C TYR A 109 -7.10 52.76 -18.98
N TRP A 110 -6.69 52.70 -17.73
CA TRP A 110 -6.08 51.51 -17.13
C TRP A 110 -6.91 50.21 -17.34
N GLN A 111 -8.25 50.34 -17.42
CA GLN A 111 -9.18 49.21 -17.61
C GLN A 111 -8.92 48.45 -18.92
N TRP A 112 -8.52 49.19 -19.99
CA TRP A 112 -8.24 48.58 -21.31
C TRP A 112 -6.91 47.79 -21.27
N LEU A 113 -5.92 48.26 -20.52
CA LEU A 113 -4.68 47.49 -20.28
C LEU A 113 -4.96 46.22 -19.50
N VAL A 114 -5.75 46.32 -18.42
CA VAL A 114 -6.18 45.14 -17.64
C VAL A 114 -6.93 44.16 -18.53
N THR A 115 -7.83 44.61 -19.39
CA THR A 115 -8.54 43.76 -20.35
C THR A 115 -7.58 43.04 -21.30
N ALA A 116 -6.61 43.75 -21.85
CA ALA A 116 -5.62 43.15 -22.76
C ALA A 116 -4.77 42.09 -22.08
N LEU A 117 -4.41 42.29 -20.79
CA LEU A 117 -3.67 41.33 -19.99
C LEU A 117 -4.54 40.14 -19.54
N ALA A 118 -5.83 40.33 -19.28
CA ALA A 118 -6.74 39.31 -18.79
C ALA A 118 -7.23 38.33 -19.86
N ILE A 119 -7.41 38.79 -21.11
CA ILE A 119 -7.84 37.94 -22.23
C ILE A 119 -6.96 36.66 -22.39
N PRO A 120 -5.62 36.76 -22.41
CA PRO A 120 -4.78 35.55 -22.46
C PRO A 120 -4.96 34.62 -21.26
N VAL A 121 -5.19 35.16 -20.07
CA VAL A 121 -5.40 34.36 -18.86
C VAL A 121 -6.74 33.63 -18.90
N ALA A 122 -7.83 34.37 -19.18
CA ALA A 122 -9.18 33.82 -19.24
C ALA A 122 -9.40 32.89 -20.44
N GLY A 123 -8.74 33.15 -21.60
CA GLY A 123 -8.83 32.32 -22.80
C GLY A 123 -7.84 31.15 -22.78
N TRP A 124 -6.55 31.44 -22.97
CA TRP A 124 -5.52 30.39 -23.07
C TRP A 124 -5.18 29.73 -21.71
N GLY A 125 -5.07 30.51 -20.65
CA GLY A 125 -4.82 29.99 -19.29
C GLY A 125 -5.94 29.06 -18.82
N ALA A 126 -7.20 29.52 -18.94
CA ALA A 126 -8.39 28.78 -18.55
C ALA A 126 -8.84 27.72 -19.57
N TRP A 127 -8.20 27.58 -20.72
CA TRP A 127 -8.60 26.68 -21.80
C TRP A 127 -8.83 25.20 -21.34
N PRO A 128 -8.00 24.60 -20.50
CA PRO A 128 -8.24 23.24 -20.02
C PRO A 128 -9.59 23.10 -19.32
N PHE A 129 -9.99 24.10 -18.53
CA PHE A 129 -11.29 24.12 -17.82
C PHE A 129 -12.45 24.29 -18.80
N HIS A 130 -12.32 25.19 -19.79
CA HIS A 130 -13.34 25.41 -20.79
C HIS A 130 -13.56 24.20 -21.69
N ARG A 131 -12.47 23.55 -22.15
CA ARG A 131 -12.52 22.33 -22.94
C ARG A 131 -13.19 21.19 -22.16
N SER A 132 -12.78 20.96 -20.93
CA SER A 132 -13.35 19.93 -20.07
C SER A 132 -14.84 20.19 -19.80
N ALA A 133 -15.22 21.43 -19.47
CA ALA A 133 -16.60 21.81 -19.25
C ALA A 133 -17.45 21.57 -20.50
N ALA A 134 -16.97 21.95 -21.69
CA ALA A 134 -17.69 21.78 -22.96
C ALA A 134 -17.89 20.30 -23.32
N ILE A 135 -16.87 19.47 -23.13
CA ILE A 135 -16.96 18.01 -23.34
C ILE A 135 -17.99 17.40 -22.39
N ASN A 136 -17.93 17.71 -21.10
CA ASN A 136 -18.85 17.17 -20.10
C ASN A 136 -20.29 17.66 -20.30
N ALA A 137 -20.47 18.94 -20.68
CA ALA A 137 -21.80 19.51 -20.97
C ALA A 137 -22.51 18.82 -22.15
N ARG A 138 -21.77 18.46 -23.23
CA ARG A 138 -22.31 17.69 -24.36
C ARG A 138 -22.91 16.36 -23.95
N HIS A 139 -22.48 15.82 -22.82
CA HIS A 139 -22.95 14.56 -22.28
C HIS A 139 -23.89 14.72 -21.06
N GLY A 140 -24.36 15.96 -20.80
CA GLY A 140 -25.29 16.25 -19.71
C GLY A 140 -24.68 16.11 -18.29
N VAL A 141 -23.35 16.15 -18.17
CA VAL A 141 -22.65 16.05 -16.89
C VAL A 141 -22.03 17.39 -16.51
N ALA A 142 -22.28 17.84 -15.29
CA ALA A 142 -21.63 19.01 -14.71
C ALA A 142 -20.51 18.55 -13.75
N THR A 143 -19.30 19.08 -13.95
CA THR A 143 -18.12 18.80 -13.15
C THR A 143 -17.60 20.06 -12.47
N MET A 144 -16.56 19.93 -11.64
CA MET A 144 -15.90 21.11 -11.05
C MET A 144 -15.36 22.07 -12.12
N ASP A 145 -14.88 21.55 -13.26
CA ASP A 145 -14.43 22.39 -14.38
C ASP A 145 -15.57 23.19 -14.99
N THR A 146 -16.80 22.68 -14.92
CA THR A 146 -18.01 23.41 -15.34
C THR A 146 -18.23 24.66 -14.47
N LEU A 147 -18.09 24.52 -13.13
CA LEU A 147 -18.24 25.66 -12.23
C LEU A 147 -17.18 26.74 -12.48
N ILE A 148 -15.92 26.31 -12.65
CA ILE A 148 -14.81 27.22 -12.95
C ILE A 148 -15.03 27.93 -14.30
N SER A 149 -15.36 27.15 -15.33
CA SER A 149 -15.59 27.69 -16.69
C SER A 149 -16.75 28.70 -16.70
N VAL A 150 -17.88 28.36 -16.06
CA VAL A 150 -19.04 29.26 -15.97
C VAL A 150 -18.69 30.51 -15.16
N GLY A 151 -17.98 30.37 -14.03
CA GLY A 151 -17.57 31.52 -13.21
C GLY A 151 -16.61 32.46 -13.95
N VAL A 152 -15.61 31.93 -14.67
CA VAL A 152 -14.68 32.74 -15.48
C VAL A 152 -15.40 33.39 -16.63
N LEU A 153 -16.23 32.68 -17.40
CA LEU A 153 -16.98 33.22 -18.51
C LEU A 153 -18.00 34.27 -18.06
N ALA A 154 -18.63 34.07 -16.91
CA ALA A 154 -19.53 35.09 -16.32
C ALA A 154 -18.75 36.35 -15.96
N ALA A 155 -17.58 36.24 -15.30
CA ALA A 155 -16.73 37.40 -14.96
C ALA A 155 -16.23 38.15 -16.23
N VAL A 156 -15.85 37.40 -17.27
CA VAL A 156 -15.49 37.97 -18.60
C VAL A 156 -16.68 38.70 -19.23
N GLY A 157 -17.84 38.05 -19.31
CA GLY A 157 -19.07 38.62 -19.87
C GLY A 157 -19.50 39.88 -19.17
N TRP A 158 -19.46 39.87 -17.83
CA TRP A 158 -19.75 41.07 -17.03
C TRP A 158 -18.75 42.20 -17.33
N SER A 159 -17.45 41.90 -17.34
CA SER A 159 -16.41 42.91 -17.58
C SER A 159 -16.56 43.55 -18.94
N VAL A 160 -16.89 42.77 -19.98
CA VAL A 160 -17.17 43.28 -21.32
C VAL A 160 -18.43 44.18 -21.30
N TYR A 161 -19.50 43.74 -20.64
CA TYR A 161 -20.71 44.53 -20.45
C TYR A 161 -20.42 45.86 -19.73
N ALA A 162 -19.69 45.85 -18.62
CA ALA A 162 -19.34 47.02 -17.85
C ALA A 162 -18.51 48.02 -18.67
N LEU A 163 -17.52 47.52 -19.45
CA LEU A 163 -16.69 48.35 -20.32
C LEU A 163 -17.44 49.01 -21.45
N VAL A 164 -18.37 48.28 -22.12
CA VAL A 164 -19.04 48.75 -23.34
C VAL A 164 -20.32 49.53 -22.99
N PHE A 165 -21.14 49.01 -22.10
CA PHE A 165 -22.45 49.53 -21.75
C PHE A 165 -22.55 50.15 -20.37
N GLY A 166 -21.75 49.68 -19.38
CA GLY A 166 -21.79 50.13 -18.00
C GLY A 166 -21.01 51.41 -17.70
N GLY A 167 -20.24 51.92 -18.67
CA GLY A 167 -19.45 53.14 -18.48
C GLY A 167 -18.10 52.94 -17.78
N ALA A 168 -17.71 51.74 -17.46
CA ALA A 168 -16.40 51.42 -16.90
C ALA A 168 -15.23 51.73 -17.83
N GLY A 169 -15.47 51.84 -19.15
CA GLY A 169 -14.46 52.18 -20.14
C GLY A 169 -14.10 53.69 -20.22
N ARG A 170 -14.71 54.55 -19.41
CA ARG A 170 -14.48 56.00 -19.42
C ARG A 170 -13.16 56.39 -18.71
N PRO A 171 -12.48 57.44 -19.18
CA PRO A 171 -11.27 57.93 -18.51
C PRO A 171 -11.57 58.46 -17.10
N GLY A 172 -10.67 58.19 -16.14
CA GLY A 172 -10.81 58.65 -14.76
C GLY A 172 -11.66 57.77 -13.83
N MET A 173 -12.18 56.65 -14.33
CA MET A 173 -12.81 55.64 -13.46
C MET A 173 -11.79 55.08 -12.50
N THR A 174 -12.17 54.99 -11.20
CA THR A 174 -11.37 54.38 -10.13
C THR A 174 -12.15 53.27 -9.46
N MET A 175 -11.48 52.17 -9.14
CA MET A 175 -11.99 51.08 -8.35
C MET A 175 -11.26 50.99 -7.00
N THR A 176 -11.98 50.61 -5.94
CA THR A 176 -11.40 50.37 -4.62
C THR A 176 -11.67 48.95 -4.19
N LEU A 177 -10.66 48.32 -3.58
CA LEU A 177 -10.80 46.97 -3.05
C LEU A 177 -11.76 46.92 -1.87
N SER A 178 -12.84 46.18 -1.99
CA SER A 178 -13.67 45.75 -0.88
C SER A 178 -13.53 44.23 -0.68
N LEU A 179 -12.78 43.81 0.34
CA LEU A 179 -12.61 42.38 0.67
C LEU A 179 -13.80 41.81 1.41
N PHE A 180 -14.49 42.63 2.20
CA PHE A 180 -15.65 42.27 3.00
C PHE A 180 -16.70 43.39 2.94
N GLY A 181 -17.97 43.03 2.77
CA GLY A 181 -19.07 43.95 2.72
C GLY A 181 -19.68 44.12 1.32
N ALA A 182 -20.84 44.75 1.27
CA ALA A 182 -21.50 45.03 -0.01
C ALA A 182 -20.60 45.92 -0.87
N PRO A 183 -20.47 45.64 -2.19
CA PRO A 183 -19.74 46.49 -3.09
C PRO A 183 -20.31 47.92 -3.03
N GLY A 184 -19.46 48.92 -3.23
CA GLY A 184 -19.90 50.31 -3.40
C GLY A 184 -20.90 50.38 -4.55
N ALA A 185 -21.99 51.05 -4.36
CA ALA A 185 -23.06 51.18 -5.34
C ALA A 185 -22.54 51.87 -6.62
N GLY A 186 -22.18 51.11 -7.63
CA GLY A 186 -21.79 51.62 -8.93
C GLY A 186 -21.75 50.54 -10.01
N SER A 187 -22.54 50.72 -11.08
CA SER A 187 -22.64 49.85 -12.28
C SER A 187 -21.36 49.78 -13.12
N HIS A 188 -20.20 50.14 -12.55
CA HIS A 188 -18.97 50.39 -13.29
C HIS A 188 -17.81 49.47 -12.95
N GLU A 189 -18.00 48.48 -12.04
CA GLU A 189 -16.92 47.57 -11.65
C GLU A 189 -16.66 46.50 -12.72
N ILE A 190 -15.39 46.30 -13.06
CA ILE A 190 -14.95 45.21 -13.94
C ILE A 190 -14.50 44.02 -13.03
N TYR A 191 -14.58 42.77 -13.53
CA TYR A 191 -14.21 41.55 -12.81
C TYR A 191 -13.09 40.76 -13.52
N TRP A 192 -12.22 41.46 -14.28
CA TRP A 192 -11.08 40.85 -14.93
C TRP A 192 -10.07 40.26 -13.91
N GLU A 193 -9.91 40.91 -12.76
CA GLU A 193 -9.08 40.43 -11.66
C GLU A 193 -9.66 39.14 -11.05
N VAL A 194 -10.99 39.01 -10.97
CA VAL A 194 -11.65 37.76 -10.50
C VAL A 194 -11.39 36.64 -11.49
N ALA A 195 -11.67 36.87 -12.80
CA ALA A 195 -11.44 35.87 -13.85
C ALA A 195 -9.97 35.38 -13.86
N SER A 196 -9.03 36.33 -13.74
CA SER A 196 -7.60 36.05 -13.78
C SER A 196 -7.10 35.36 -12.49
N ALA A 197 -7.52 35.85 -11.31
CA ALA A 197 -7.15 35.28 -10.03
C ALA A 197 -7.68 33.85 -9.88
N VAL A 198 -8.97 33.61 -10.19
CA VAL A 198 -9.57 32.28 -10.13
C VAL A 198 -8.85 31.31 -11.06
N THR A 199 -8.60 31.72 -12.32
CA THR A 199 -7.84 30.88 -13.28
C THR A 199 -6.46 30.54 -12.73
N THR A 200 -5.73 31.53 -12.23
CA THR A 200 -4.36 31.34 -11.71
C THR A 200 -4.35 30.46 -10.46
N PHE A 201 -5.28 30.66 -9.51
CA PHE A 201 -5.38 29.83 -8.31
C PHE A 201 -5.77 28.38 -8.65
N MET A 202 -6.63 28.18 -9.65
CA MET A 202 -6.99 26.84 -10.10
C MET A 202 -5.84 26.13 -10.80
N LEU A 203 -5.07 26.83 -11.62
CA LEU A 203 -3.84 26.30 -12.22
C LEU A 203 -2.79 25.98 -11.16
N LEU A 204 -2.66 26.81 -10.13
CA LEU A 204 -1.78 26.53 -8.97
C LEU A 204 -2.23 25.27 -8.24
N GLY A 205 -3.53 25.12 -7.94
CA GLY A 205 -4.08 23.94 -7.33
C GLY A 205 -3.75 22.67 -8.13
N ARG A 206 -3.97 22.68 -9.45
CA ARG A 206 -3.62 21.57 -10.34
C ARG A 206 -2.11 21.29 -10.41
N TYR A 207 -1.30 22.32 -10.47
CA TYR A 207 0.16 22.14 -10.45
C TYR A 207 0.64 21.47 -9.17
N LEU A 208 0.13 21.91 -8.01
CA LEU A 208 0.44 21.32 -6.72
C LEU A 208 -0.09 19.87 -6.61
N GLU A 209 -1.24 19.60 -7.20
CA GLU A 209 -1.79 18.26 -7.34
C GLU A 209 -0.86 17.32 -8.11
N HIS A 210 -0.46 17.71 -9.33
CA HIS A 210 0.47 16.91 -10.15
C HIS A 210 1.81 16.70 -9.44
N ARG A 211 2.33 17.74 -8.77
CA ARG A 211 3.55 17.63 -7.99
C ARG A 211 3.39 16.64 -6.83
N ALA A 212 2.29 16.73 -6.07
CA ALA A 212 2.03 15.83 -4.95
C ALA A 212 1.88 14.37 -5.39
N LYS A 213 1.17 14.11 -6.50
CA LYS A 213 1.07 12.77 -7.11
C LYS A 213 2.45 12.23 -7.48
N ARG A 214 3.29 13.06 -8.11
CA ARG A 214 4.66 12.69 -8.48
C ARG A 214 5.52 12.38 -7.27
N ASP A 215 5.52 13.27 -6.27
CA ASP A 215 6.29 13.10 -5.04
C ASP A 215 5.82 11.88 -4.25
N ALA A 216 4.52 11.62 -4.21
CA ALA A 216 3.96 10.46 -3.52
C ALA A 216 4.35 9.14 -4.22
N GLY A 217 4.39 9.10 -5.56
CA GLY A 217 4.84 7.93 -6.34
C GLY A 217 6.36 7.76 -6.37
N ALA A 218 7.14 8.73 -5.89
CA ALA A 218 8.61 8.64 -5.92
C ALA A 218 9.16 7.48 -5.08
N ALA A 219 8.52 7.15 -3.96
CA ALA A 219 8.92 6.04 -3.11
C ALA A 219 8.77 4.67 -3.82
N LEU A 220 7.67 4.49 -4.56
CA LEU A 220 7.44 3.28 -5.34
C LEU A 220 8.41 3.20 -6.53
N ARG A 221 8.60 4.32 -7.25
CA ARG A 221 9.60 4.37 -8.33
C ARG A 221 11.01 4.08 -7.82
N ALA A 222 11.41 4.64 -6.68
CA ALA A 222 12.70 4.36 -6.08
C ALA A 222 12.87 2.86 -5.75
N LEU A 223 11.80 2.20 -5.28
CA LEU A 223 11.81 0.75 -5.06
C LEU A 223 12.00 -0.02 -6.38
N MET A 224 11.26 0.35 -7.44
CA MET A 224 11.37 -0.29 -8.75
C MET A 224 12.71 -0.01 -9.46
N GLU A 225 13.27 1.18 -9.26
CA GLU A 225 14.56 1.60 -9.84
C GLU A 225 15.78 1.08 -9.06
N SER A 226 15.57 0.48 -7.86
CA SER A 226 16.63 -0.07 -7.01
C SER A 226 17.21 -1.37 -7.54
N GLY A 227 16.59 -2.01 -8.53
CA GLY A 227 17.13 -3.20 -9.18
C GLY A 227 18.44 -2.90 -9.94
N ALA A 228 19.36 -3.88 -9.96
CA ALA A 228 20.57 -3.78 -10.74
C ALA A 228 20.24 -3.69 -12.24
N LYS A 229 20.98 -2.87 -12.97
CA LYS A 229 20.84 -2.73 -14.44
C LYS A 229 21.70 -3.72 -15.20
N GLU A 230 22.77 -4.20 -14.58
CA GLU A 230 23.76 -5.12 -15.12
C GLU A 230 24.08 -6.20 -14.09
N ALA A 231 24.53 -7.35 -14.53
CA ALA A 231 25.00 -8.45 -13.71
C ALA A 231 26.35 -8.97 -14.23
N THR A 232 27.23 -9.41 -13.33
CA THR A 232 28.48 -10.08 -13.70
C THR A 232 28.22 -11.59 -13.72
N VAL A 233 28.06 -12.15 -14.90
CA VAL A 233 27.83 -13.60 -15.11
C VAL A 233 29.14 -14.30 -15.34
N ARG A 234 29.37 -15.44 -14.68
CA ARG A 234 30.54 -16.30 -14.87
C ARG A 234 30.21 -17.43 -15.84
N THR A 235 30.87 -17.40 -17.02
CA THR A 235 30.72 -18.43 -18.04
C THR A 235 32.11 -19.01 -18.34
N ASP A 236 32.30 -20.32 -18.23
CA ASP A 236 33.56 -21.04 -18.46
C ASP A 236 34.75 -20.45 -17.66
N GLY A 237 34.50 -19.96 -16.45
CA GLY A 237 35.49 -19.37 -15.54
C GLY A 237 35.86 -17.91 -15.87
N VAL A 238 35.18 -17.25 -16.82
CA VAL A 238 35.36 -15.84 -17.19
C VAL A 238 34.16 -15.01 -16.73
N ASP A 239 34.45 -13.90 -16.05
CA ASP A 239 33.44 -12.93 -15.60
C ASP A 239 33.08 -11.98 -16.75
N ILE A 240 31.82 -11.97 -17.15
CA ILE A 240 31.28 -11.12 -18.23
C ILE A 240 30.14 -10.25 -17.67
N VAL A 241 30.24 -8.94 -17.87
CA VAL A 241 29.15 -8.01 -17.51
C VAL A 241 28.08 -8.02 -18.59
N VAL A 242 26.85 -8.34 -18.22
CA VAL A 242 25.72 -8.38 -19.15
C VAL A 242 24.55 -7.51 -18.60
N PRO A 243 23.73 -6.92 -19.48
CA PRO A 243 22.49 -6.28 -19.05
C PRO A 243 21.60 -7.29 -18.31
N ILE A 244 20.90 -6.84 -17.24
CA ILE A 244 20.04 -7.71 -16.41
C ILE A 244 18.98 -8.45 -17.23
N ALA A 245 18.48 -7.85 -18.31
CA ALA A 245 17.51 -8.47 -19.22
C ALA A 245 18.04 -9.70 -19.97
N GLN A 246 19.35 -9.93 -19.99
CA GLN A 246 19.98 -11.08 -20.64
C GLN A 246 20.30 -12.23 -19.68
N VAL A 247 20.19 -12.00 -18.37
CA VAL A 247 20.38 -13.04 -17.34
C VAL A 247 19.28 -14.08 -17.43
N LYS A 248 19.65 -15.34 -17.27
CA LYS A 248 18.75 -16.50 -17.30
C LYS A 248 18.78 -17.23 -15.97
N ALA A 249 17.69 -17.94 -15.66
CA ALA A 249 17.68 -18.85 -14.52
C ALA A 249 18.76 -19.94 -14.73
N GLY A 250 19.52 -20.19 -13.67
CA GLY A 250 20.68 -21.09 -13.67
C GLY A 250 22.02 -20.42 -14.00
N ASP A 251 22.04 -19.12 -14.35
CA ASP A 251 23.30 -18.40 -14.54
C ASP A 251 24.03 -18.21 -13.21
N LEU A 252 25.35 -18.40 -13.23
CA LEU A 252 26.22 -18.14 -12.09
C LEU A 252 26.62 -16.66 -12.08
N ILE A 253 26.26 -15.95 -11.03
CA ILE A 253 26.47 -14.51 -10.90
C ILE A 253 27.47 -14.24 -9.78
N VAL A 254 28.45 -13.40 -10.06
CA VAL A 254 29.45 -12.94 -9.10
C VAL A 254 29.03 -11.59 -8.54
N VAL A 255 28.90 -11.51 -7.21
CA VAL A 255 28.52 -10.28 -6.50
C VAL A 255 29.63 -9.88 -5.52
N ARG A 256 30.21 -8.71 -5.75
CA ARG A 256 31.30 -8.17 -4.93
C ARG A 256 30.77 -7.31 -3.78
N PRO A 257 31.57 -7.08 -2.73
CA PRO A 257 31.22 -6.14 -1.67
C PRO A 257 30.86 -4.75 -2.25
N GLY A 258 29.74 -4.19 -1.79
CA GLY A 258 29.19 -2.90 -2.25
C GLY A 258 28.30 -3.01 -3.49
N GLU A 259 28.20 -4.16 -4.14
CA GLU A 259 27.33 -4.36 -5.30
C GLU A 259 25.91 -4.77 -4.87
N LEU A 260 24.94 -4.39 -5.70
CA LEU A 260 23.56 -4.90 -5.61
C LEU A 260 23.53 -6.35 -6.07
N ILE A 261 22.74 -7.19 -5.39
CA ILE A 261 22.38 -8.52 -5.87
C ILE A 261 21.45 -8.34 -7.08
N PRO A 262 21.85 -8.83 -8.28
CA PRO A 262 21.12 -8.47 -9.51
C PRO A 262 19.76 -9.12 -9.64
N THR A 263 19.58 -10.33 -9.10
CA THR A 263 18.35 -11.12 -9.19
C THR A 263 18.23 -12.08 -8.02
N ASP A 264 17.08 -12.69 -7.82
CA ASP A 264 16.91 -13.70 -6.76
C ASP A 264 17.74 -14.94 -7.10
N GLY A 265 18.38 -15.51 -6.09
CA GLY A 265 19.25 -16.67 -6.28
C GLY A 265 19.55 -17.42 -4.99
N VAL A 266 20.35 -18.47 -5.13
CA VAL A 266 20.91 -19.25 -4.03
C VAL A 266 22.43 -19.10 -4.03
N VAL A 267 23.03 -18.88 -2.87
CA VAL A 267 24.49 -18.78 -2.73
C VAL A 267 25.10 -20.16 -2.97
N ILE A 268 25.99 -20.25 -3.95
CA ILE A 268 26.73 -21.49 -4.25
C ILE A 268 28.08 -21.49 -3.56
N GLU A 269 28.73 -20.33 -3.46
CA GLU A 269 30.05 -20.18 -2.85
C GLU A 269 30.21 -18.79 -2.23
N GLY A 270 30.90 -18.76 -1.08
CA GLY A 270 31.17 -17.52 -0.35
C GLY A 270 30.32 -17.34 0.90
N THR A 271 30.70 -16.35 1.72
CA THR A 271 29.96 -15.88 2.87
C THR A 271 29.97 -14.35 2.87
N ALA A 272 28.84 -13.72 3.17
CA ALA A 272 28.72 -12.27 3.17
C ALA A 272 27.61 -11.81 4.12
N ALA A 273 27.66 -10.53 4.50
CA ALA A 273 26.55 -9.84 5.14
C ALA A 273 25.77 -9.03 4.10
N ILE A 274 24.46 -9.20 4.05
CA ILE A 274 23.58 -8.57 3.07
C ILE A 274 22.68 -7.55 3.77
N ASP A 275 22.69 -6.32 3.29
CA ASP A 275 21.76 -5.27 3.71
C ASP A 275 20.42 -5.45 2.96
N THR A 276 19.42 -5.89 3.70
CA THR A 276 18.04 -6.08 3.24
C THR A 276 17.12 -4.91 3.60
N SER A 277 17.65 -3.81 4.17
CA SER A 277 16.90 -2.71 4.75
C SER A 277 15.91 -2.05 3.78
N MET A 278 16.21 -2.05 2.48
CA MET A 278 15.33 -1.53 1.45
C MET A 278 14.03 -2.32 1.28
N MET A 279 14.03 -3.62 1.63
CA MET A 279 12.88 -4.52 1.49
C MET A 279 12.19 -4.80 2.82
N THR A 280 12.96 -5.02 3.87
CA THR A 280 12.45 -5.42 5.18
C THR A 280 12.28 -4.24 6.14
N GLY A 281 12.98 -3.14 5.89
CA GLY A 281 13.10 -1.99 6.81
C GLY A 281 14.06 -2.23 7.99
N GLU A 282 14.71 -3.40 8.06
CA GLU A 282 15.66 -3.76 9.12
C GLU A 282 17.05 -3.22 8.79
N SER A 283 17.67 -2.54 9.75
CA SER A 283 18.98 -1.89 9.55
C SER A 283 20.18 -2.81 9.81
N VAL A 284 19.94 -4.02 10.30
CA VAL A 284 21.02 -4.98 10.62
C VAL A 284 21.21 -5.90 9.41
N PRO A 285 22.42 -5.95 8.80
CA PRO A 285 22.68 -6.87 7.72
C PRO A 285 22.56 -8.34 8.15
N THR A 286 22.03 -9.17 7.27
CA THR A 286 21.86 -10.61 7.48
C THR A 286 23.07 -11.37 6.92
N GLU A 287 23.69 -12.25 7.70
CA GLU A 287 24.75 -13.12 7.22
C GLU A 287 24.18 -14.26 6.35
N VAL A 288 24.83 -14.52 5.22
CA VAL A 288 24.47 -15.57 4.27
C VAL A 288 25.69 -16.38 3.88
N GLY A 289 25.50 -17.67 3.62
CA GLY A 289 26.51 -18.63 3.16
C GLY A 289 25.98 -19.59 2.11
N ALA A 290 26.77 -20.58 1.74
CA ALA A 290 26.40 -21.56 0.71
C ALA A 290 25.08 -22.29 1.09
N GLY A 291 24.12 -22.30 0.17
CA GLY A 291 22.79 -22.87 0.33
C GLY A 291 21.71 -21.86 0.75
N ASP A 292 22.08 -20.65 1.19
CA ASP A 292 21.13 -19.62 1.58
C ASP A 292 20.55 -18.89 0.36
N SER A 293 19.28 -18.51 0.46
CA SER A 293 18.60 -17.73 -0.57
C SER A 293 18.90 -16.24 -0.43
N VAL A 294 19.08 -15.55 -1.54
CA VAL A 294 19.31 -14.11 -1.61
C VAL A 294 18.31 -13.45 -2.56
N VAL A 295 17.95 -12.21 -2.28
CA VAL A 295 16.91 -11.47 -3.01
C VAL A 295 17.53 -10.34 -3.83
N GLY A 296 17.11 -10.22 -5.08
CA GLY A 296 17.51 -9.14 -5.98
C GLY A 296 17.18 -7.75 -5.45
N GLY A 297 18.10 -6.79 -5.62
CA GLY A 297 17.95 -5.42 -5.13
C GLY A 297 18.48 -5.18 -3.71
N THR A 298 18.93 -6.23 -2.99
CA THR A 298 19.65 -6.10 -1.71
C THR A 298 21.14 -5.84 -1.96
N ILE A 299 21.85 -5.31 -0.96
CA ILE A 299 23.25 -4.90 -1.11
C ILE A 299 24.16 -5.88 -0.38
N ASN A 300 25.14 -6.45 -1.09
CA ASN A 300 26.23 -7.20 -0.48
C ASN A 300 27.18 -6.21 0.24
N THR A 301 27.27 -6.27 1.56
CA THR A 301 28.11 -5.35 2.35
C THR A 301 29.52 -5.89 2.61
N SER A 302 29.72 -7.21 2.50
CA SER A 302 31.04 -7.85 2.78
C SER A 302 31.17 -9.18 2.03
N GLY A 303 32.38 -9.61 1.79
CA GLY A 303 32.66 -10.92 1.15
C GLY A 303 32.32 -10.95 -0.35
N LEU A 304 32.85 -11.96 -1.02
CA LEU A 304 32.54 -12.27 -2.43
C LEU A 304 31.51 -13.40 -2.44
N LEU A 305 30.40 -13.20 -3.15
CA LEU A 305 29.38 -14.23 -3.33
C LEU A 305 29.36 -14.71 -4.78
N MET A 306 29.16 -15.99 -4.96
CA MET A 306 28.73 -16.59 -6.19
C MET A 306 27.34 -17.16 -5.99
N ILE A 307 26.35 -16.64 -6.73
CA ILE A 307 24.95 -17.01 -6.65
C ILE A 307 24.47 -17.66 -7.94
N GLU A 308 23.62 -18.65 -7.85
CA GLU A 308 22.87 -19.20 -8.99
C GLU A 308 21.52 -18.49 -9.08
N ALA A 309 21.23 -17.88 -10.23
CA ALA A 309 19.97 -17.18 -10.46
C ALA A 309 18.78 -18.15 -10.45
N THR A 310 17.81 -17.95 -9.59
CA THR A 310 16.61 -18.81 -9.48
C THR A 310 15.38 -18.16 -10.09
N ARG A 311 15.16 -16.84 -9.88
CA ARG A 311 14.04 -16.07 -10.42
C ARG A 311 14.56 -14.84 -11.13
N ILE A 312 14.00 -14.51 -12.29
CA ILE A 312 14.48 -13.42 -13.14
C ILE A 312 13.34 -12.50 -13.57
N GLY A 313 13.67 -11.25 -13.87
CA GLY A 313 12.76 -10.27 -14.44
C GLY A 313 11.52 -10.03 -13.56
N LYS A 314 10.32 -10.23 -14.11
CA LYS A 314 9.04 -10.02 -13.42
C LYS A 314 8.75 -11.02 -12.30
N ASP A 315 9.46 -12.15 -12.28
CA ASP A 315 9.25 -13.22 -11.30
C ASP A 315 10.13 -13.04 -10.05
N THR A 316 11.01 -12.01 -10.01
CA THR A 316 11.78 -11.65 -8.83
C THR A 316 10.88 -11.13 -7.71
N GLU A 317 11.32 -11.32 -6.47
CA GLU A 317 10.60 -10.86 -5.28
C GLU A 317 10.36 -9.34 -5.31
N LEU A 318 11.38 -8.57 -5.71
CA LEU A 318 11.28 -7.12 -5.87
C LEU A 318 10.21 -6.72 -6.91
N ALA A 319 10.17 -7.39 -8.05
CA ALA A 319 9.18 -7.13 -9.10
C ALA A 319 7.75 -7.50 -8.66
N ARG A 320 7.60 -8.60 -7.91
CA ARG A 320 6.31 -9.01 -7.32
C ARG A 320 5.82 -8.00 -6.28
N MET A 321 6.72 -7.54 -5.39
CA MET A 321 6.37 -6.49 -4.42
C MET A 321 5.90 -5.21 -5.12
N ALA A 322 6.62 -4.79 -6.17
CA ALA A 322 6.24 -3.62 -6.95
C ALA A 322 4.86 -3.79 -7.60
N ALA A 323 4.57 -4.95 -8.18
CA ALA A 323 3.27 -5.27 -8.77
C ALA A 323 2.14 -5.27 -7.73
N LEU A 324 2.37 -5.81 -6.53
CA LEU A 324 1.40 -5.79 -5.43
C LEU A 324 1.09 -4.36 -4.96
N VAL A 325 2.11 -3.49 -4.85
CA VAL A 325 1.92 -2.08 -4.49
C VAL A 325 1.20 -1.31 -5.60
N GLU A 326 1.46 -1.61 -6.85
CA GLU A 326 0.74 -1.04 -8.00
C GLU A 326 -0.73 -1.48 -7.99
N GLN A 327 -1.00 -2.76 -7.80
CA GLN A 327 -2.34 -3.31 -7.67
C GLN A 327 -3.12 -2.68 -6.51
N ALA A 328 -2.44 -2.39 -5.39
CA ALA A 328 -3.01 -1.72 -4.24
C ALA A 328 -3.59 -0.34 -4.56
N GLN A 329 -3.11 0.31 -5.62
CA GLN A 329 -3.54 1.64 -6.04
C GLN A 329 -4.75 1.61 -6.98
N THR A 330 -5.16 0.45 -7.51
CA THR A 330 -6.22 0.34 -8.53
C THR A 330 -7.64 0.34 -7.97
N GLY A 331 -7.83 -0.01 -6.70
CA GLY A 331 -9.15 -0.07 -6.04
C GLY A 331 -9.73 1.31 -5.65
N LYS A 332 -11.04 1.36 -5.41
CA LYS A 332 -11.74 2.53 -4.84
C LYS A 332 -12.36 2.17 -3.50
N SER A 333 -12.02 2.91 -2.44
CA SER A 333 -12.69 2.77 -1.14
C SER A 333 -14.17 3.17 -1.17
N ASN A 334 -14.95 2.66 -0.23
CA ASN A 334 -16.35 3.08 -0.05
C ASN A 334 -16.45 4.59 0.19
N ALA A 335 -15.51 5.17 0.95
CA ALA A 335 -15.43 6.60 1.17
C ALA A 335 -15.21 7.37 -0.15
N GLN A 336 -14.40 6.87 -1.06
CA GLN A 336 -14.19 7.48 -2.38
C GLN A 336 -15.44 7.36 -3.26
N ARG A 337 -16.07 6.17 -3.32
CA ARG A 337 -17.34 5.96 -4.04
C ARG A 337 -18.45 6.91 -3.55
N LEU A 338 -18.53 7.11 -2.23
CA LEU A 338 -19.47 8.05 -1.63
C LEU A 338 -19.16 9.51 -2.02
N ALA A 339 -17.90 9.92 -1.96
CA ALA A 339 -17.45 11.25 -2.33
C ALA A 339 -17.74 11.55 -3.81
N ASP A 340 -17.52 10.59 -4.71
CA ASP A 340 -17.81 10.71 -6.14
C ASP A 340 -19.32 10.88 -6.38
N ARG A 341 -20.15 10.10 -5.68
CA ARG A 341 -21.62 10.20 -5.77
C ARG A 341 -22.12 11.55 -5.29
N ILE A 342 -21.62 12.01 -4.14
CA ILE A 342 -21.99 13.33 -3.59
C ILE A 342 -21.58 14.43 -4.58
N SER A 343 -20.38 14.40 -5.14
CA SER A 343 -19.91 15.40 -6.10
C SER A 343 -20.79 15.48 -7.35
N GLY A 344 -21.26 14.35 -7.86
CA GLY A 344 -22.12 14.28 -9.04
C GLY A 344 -23.48 14.97 -8.86
N VAL A 345 -24.00 14.99 -7.61
CA VAL A 345 -25.27 15.67 -7.27
C VAL A 345 -25.04 17.11 -6.82
N PHE A 346 -23.91 17.36 -6.15
CA PHE A 346 -23.62 18.66 -5.54
C PHE A 346 -23.45 19.78 -6.57
N VAL A 347 -22.76 19.53 -7.68
CA VAL A 347 -22.49 20.56 -8.71
C VAL A 347 -23.78 21.10 -9.35
N PRO A 348 -24.72 20.29 -9.82
CA PRO A 348 -26.02 20.77 -10.27
C PRO A 348 -26.78 21.58 -9.22
N ILE A 349 -26.79 21.14 -7.97
CA ILE A 349 -27.44 21.86 -6.86
C ILE A 349 -26.85 23.25 -6.68
N VAL A 350 -25.52 23.36 -6.71
CA VAL A 350 -24.80 24.64 -6.56
C VAL A 350 -25.16 25.61 -7.71
N ILE A 351 -25.24 25.10 -8.93
CA ILE A 351 -25.66 25.94 -10.08
C ILE A 351 -27.08 26.49 -9.83
N VAL A 352 -28.00 25.65 -9.35
CA VAL A 352 -29.35 26.09 -9.00
C VAL A 352 -29.32 27.14 -7.88
N ILE A 353 -28.52 26.90 -6.82
CA ILE A 353 -28.37 27.87 -5.72
C ILE A 353 -27.85 29.21 -6.26
N ALA A 354 -26.85 29.21 -7.12
CA ALA A 354 -26.29 30.44 -7.69
C ALA A 354 -27.33 31.20 -8.54
N VAL A 355 -28.11 30.50 -9.35
CA VAL A 355 -29.20 31.11 -10.12
C VAL A 355 -30.28 31.68 -9.22
N VAL A 356 -30.71 30.90 -8.20
CA VAL A 356 -31.72 31.37 -7.22
C VAL A 356 -31.18 32.58 -6.45
N THR A 357 -29.91 32.56 -6.04
CA THR A 357 -29.26 33.71 -5.38
C THR A 357 -29.31 34.96 -6.27
N PHE A 358 -28.93 34.83 -7.54
CA PHE A 358 -28.98 35.92 -8.49
C PHE A 358 -30.39 36.51 -8.62
N VAL A 359 -31.39 35.65 -8.85
CA VAL A 359 -32.79 36.06 -9.01
C VAL A 359 -33.34 36.68 -7.73
N THR A 360 -33.02 36.10 -6.55
CA THR A 360 -33.49 36.61 -5.27
C THR A 360 -32.99 38.01 -4.98
N TRP A 361 -31.70 38.30 -5.22
CA TRP A 361 -31.16 39.65 -5.07
C TRP A 361 -31.85 40.68 -6.00
N LEU A 362 -32.16 40.29 -7.26
CA LEU A 362 -32.88 41.16 -8.19
C LEU A 362 -34.34 41.41 -7.73
N VAL A 363 -35.05 40.38 -7.27
CA VAL A 363 -36.44 40.48 -6.80
C VAL A 363 -36.54 41.35 -5.55
N LEU A 364 -35.52 41.27 -4.67
CA LEU A 364 -35.44 42.11 -3.47
C LEU A 364 -35.02 43.55 -3.76
N GLY A 365 -34.81 43.92 -5.04
CA GLY A 365 -34.42 45.28 -5.45
C GLY A 365 -32.93 45.58 -5.22
N GLY A 366 -32.10 44.56 -5.01
CA GLY A 366 -30.66 44.73 -4.89
C GLY A 366 -30.00 45.14 -6.20
N PRO A 367 -28.83 45.82 -6.18
CA PRO A 367 -28.08 46.18 -7.36
C PRO A 367 -27.69 44.94 -8.18
N LEU A 368 -27.69 45.05 -9.49
CA LEU A 368 -27.36 43.97 -10.42
C LEU A 368 -25.94 43.42 -10.17
N GLU A 369 -24.99 44.30 -9.78
CA GLU A 369 -23.61 43.93 -9.44
C GLU A 369 -23.55 43.00 -8.22
N VAL A 370 -24.32 43.32 -7.18
CA VAL A 370 -24.37 42.52 -5.93
C VAL A 370 -24.96 41.14 -6.21
N ALA A 371 -26.08 41.11 -7.00
CA ALA A 371 -26.69 39.85 -7.43
C ALA A 371 -25.71 38.99 -8.21
N PHE A 372 -24.97 39.60 -9.13
CA PHE A 372 -23.96 38.93 -9.95
C PHE A 372 -22.77 38.41 -9.10
N GLN A 373 -22.22 39.28 -8.24
CA GLN A 373 -21.11 38.92 -7.34
C GLN A 373 -21.47 37.78 -6.42
N ALA A 374 -22.64 37.81 -5.78
CA ALA A 374 -23.12 36.74 -4.91
C ALA A 374 -23.26 35.41 -5.65
N ALA A 375 -23.82 35.44 -6.87
CA ALA A 375 -23.94 34.24 -7.69
C ALA A 375 -22.59 33.66 -8.11
N VAL A 376 -21.67 34.50 -8.57
CA VAL A 376 -20.30 34.08 -8.97
C VAL A 376 -19.50 33.59 -7.77
N ALA A 377 -19.56 34.30 -6.62
CA ALA A 377 -18.91 33.85 -5.39
C ALA A 377 -19.45 32.48 -4.95
N THR A 378 -20.76 32.25 -5.07
CA THR A 378 -21.39 30.95 -4.75
C THR A 378 -20.88 29.85 -5.67
N LEU A 379 -20.77 30.07 -6.99
CA LEU A 379 -20.23 29.09 -7.93
C LEU A 379 -18.77 28.76 -7.62
N ILE A 380 -17.96 29.76 -7.28
CA ILE A 380 -16.54 29.60 -7.03
C ILE A 380 -16.32 28.84 -5.71
N ILE A 381 -16.88 29.32 -4.58
CA ILE A 381 -16.61 28.75 -3.26
C ILE A 381 -17.11 27.32 -3.13
N ALA A 382 -18.16 26.97 -3.85
CA ALA A 382 -18.74 25.64 -3.80
C ALA A 382 -17.96 24.58 -4.57
N CYS A 383 -16.87 24.94 -5.27
CA CYS A 383 -16.04 23.95 -5.96
C CYS A 383 -15.30 23.05 -4.95
N PRO A 384 -15.59 21.73 -4.86
CA PRO A 384 -14.93 20.83 -3.95
C PRO A 384 -13.58 20.31 -4.53
N CYS A 385 -12.71 21.25 -4.95
CA CYS A 385 -11.48 20.91 -5.70
C CYS A 385 -10.55 19.97 -4.95
N ALA A 386 -10.45 20.11 -3.62
CA ALA A 386 -9.63 19.26 -2.77
C ALA A 386 -10.19 17.84 -2.58
N LEU A 387 -11.48 17.62 -2.88
CA LEU A 387 -12.14 16.33 -2.66
C LEU A 387 -11.54 15.22 -3.53
N GLY A 388 -11.27 15.52 -4.81
CA GLY A 388 -10.65 14.57 -5.74
C GLY A 388 -9.26 14.11 -5.32
N LEU A 389 -8.57 14.90 -4.47
CA LEU A 389 -7.24 14.61 -3.93
C LEU A 389 -7.24 13.92 -2.57
N ALA A 390 -8.33 14.04 -1.84
CA ALA A 390 -8.40 13.65 -0.43
C ALA A 390 -8.03 12.17 -0.18
N THR A 391 -8.56 11.27 -0.99
CA THR A 391 -8.32 9.83 -0.88
C THR A 391 -7.06 9.40 -1.62
N PRO A 392 -6.88 9.70 -2.94
CA PRO A 392 -5.76 9.14 -3.69
C PRO A 392 -4.40 9.57 -3.14
N THR A 393 -4.23 10.83 -2.75
CA THR A 393 -2.94 11.31 -2.24
C THR A 393 -2.57 10.67 -0.90
N ALA A 394 -3.54 10.54 0.02
CA ALA A 394 -3.30 9.92 1.31
C ALA A 394 -3.03 8.41 1.17
N LEU A 395 -3.77 7.73 0.28
CA LEU A 395 -3.56 6.32 -0.04
C LEU A 395 -2.15 6.10 -0.60
N LEU A 396 -1.77 6.84 -1.65
CA LEU A 396 -0.47 6.71 -2.31
C LEU A 396 0.70 6.96 -1.33
N VAL A 397 0.60 8.00 -0.47
CA VAL A 397 1.63 8.27 0.54
C VAL A 397 1.65 7.20 1.63
N GLY A 398 0.48 6.74 2.08
CA GLY A 398 0.36 5.72 3.13
C GLY A 398 0.88 4.35 2.67
N THR A 399 0.44 3.87 1.50
CA THR A 399 0.91 2.60 0.93
C THR A 399 2.38 2.65 0.54
N GLY A 400 2.84 3.78 -0.05
CA GLY A 400 4.25 3.98 -0.35
C GLY A 400 5.14 4.00 0.90
N ARG A 401 4.64 4.59 2.02
CA ARG A 401 5.36 4.50 3.30
C ARG A 401 5.32 3.09 3.87
N GLY A 402 4.20 2.38 3.73
CA GLY A 402 4.09 0.97 4.10
C GLY A 402 5.13 0.12 3.37
N ALA A 403 5.22 0.24 2.05
CA ALA A 403 6.19 -0.50 1.24
C ALA A 403 7.65 -0.27 1.69
N GLN A 404 8.03 0.98 2.02
CA GLN A 404 9.34 1.30 2.60
C GLN A 404 9.62 0.65 3.96
N LEU A 405 8.58 0.21 4.65
CA LEU A 405 8.65 -0.47 5.94
C LEU A 405 8.42 -1.98 5.81
N GLY A 406 8.46 -2.53 4.61
CA GLY A 406 8.16 -3.92 4.34
C GLY A 406 6.69 -4.31 4.59
N LEU A 407 5.78 -3.34 4.56
CA LEU A 407 4.34 -3.52 4.77
C LEU A 407 3.59 -3.25 3.46
N ILE A 408 3.17 -4.29 2.76
CA ILE A 408 2.44 -4.17 1.49
C ILE A 408 0.94 -4.24 1.78
N ILE A 409 0.23 -3.12 1.60
CA ILE A 409 -1.22 -2.99 1.80
C ILE A 409 -1.88 -3.01 0.43
N ARG A 410 -2.76 -3.97 0.14
CA ARG A 410 -3.27 -4.24 -1.21
C ARG A 410 -4.42 -3.36 -1.71
N GLY A 411 -4.95 -2.49 -0.92
CA GLY A 411 -6.03 -1.63 -1.42
C GLY A 411 -6.64 -0.70 -0.39
N PRO A 412 -7.46 0.24 -0.87
CA PRO A 412 -8.10 1.22 0.01
C PRO A 412 -9.22 0.62 0.88
N GLU A 413 -9.83 -0.51 0.49
CA GLU A 413 -10.87 -1.20 1.26
C GLU A 413 -10.30 -1.78 2.54
N ILE A 414 -9.06 -2.29 2.48
CA ILE A 414 -8.30 -2.83 3.61
C ILE A 414 -8.11 -1.79 4.73
N LEU A 415 -7.92 -0.52 4.35
CA LEU A 415 -7.83 0.57 5.32
C LEU A 415 -9.13 0.75 6.11
N GLU A 416 -10.28 0.50 5.47
CA GLU A 416 -11.59 0.58 6.13
C GLU A 416 -11.79 -0.57 7.11
N HIS A 417 -11.44 -1.80 6.71
CA HIS A 417 -11.51 -2.99 7.54
C HIS A 417 -10.57 -2.90 8.75
N SER A 418 -9.33 -2.43 8.57
CA SER A 418 -8.35 -2.32 9.65
C SER A 418 -8.81 -1.51 10.87
N ARG A 419 -9.78 -0.61 10.69
CA ARG A 419 -10.32 0.21 11.77
C ARG A 419 -11.29 -0.56 12.67
N THR A 420 -12.06 -1.45 12.11
CA THR A 420 -13.15 -2.17 12.79
C THR A 420 -12.66 -3.41 13.51
N ILE A 421 -11.49 -3.91 13.19
CA ILE A 421 -10.89 -5.10 13.81
C ILE A 421 -10.83 -4.96 15.33
N ASP A 422 -11.32 -5.98 16.02
CA ASP A 422 -11.28 -6.15 17.48
C ASP A 422 -10.60 -7.45 17.90
N THR A 423 -10.54 -8.45 17.03
CA THR A 423 -10.00 -9.78 17.29
C THR A 423 -8.91 -10.14 16.28
N VAL A 424 -7.79 -10.70 16.74
CA VAL A 424 -6.70 -11.14 15.85
C VAL A 424 -6.43 -12.63 16.10
N VAL A 425 -6.80 -13.45 15.12
CA VAL A 425 -6.47 -14.87 15.10
C VAL A 425 -5.03 -15.00 14.59
N VAL A 426 -4.15 -15.61 15.37
CA VAL A 426 -2.74 -15.79 15.06
C VAL A 426 -2.44 -17.27 14.91
N ASP A 427 -1.90 -17.66 13.77
CA ASP A 427 -1.36 -19.02 13.62
C ASP A 427 -0.13 -19.22 14.49
N LYS A 428 0.13 -20.47 14.89
CA LYS A 428 1.32 -20.81 15.67
C LYS A 428 2.56 -20.96 14.78
N THR A 429 2.49 -21.90 13.84
CA THR A 429 3.67 -22.39 13.09
C THR A 429 4.12 -21.37 12.05
N GLY A 430 5.42 -21.02 12.02
CA GLY A 430 5.96 -20.02 11.10
C GLY A 430 5.56 -18.57 11.41
N THR A 431 4.53 -18.36 12.25
CA THR A 431 4.01 -17.05 12.65
C THR A 431 4.49 -16.65 14.05
N LEU A 432 4.01 -17.32 15.10
CA LEU A 432 4.54 -17.15 16.48
C LEU A 432 5.88 -17.85 16.68
N THR A 433 6.11 -18.94 15.94
CA THR A 433 7.33 -19.74 15.99
C THR A 433 8.11 -19.62 14.69
N THR A 434 9.35 -20.07 14.67
CA THR A 434 10.19 -20.04 13.47
C THR A 434 9.75 -21.04 12.40
N GLY A 435 8.97 -22.05 12.79
CA GLY A 435 8.66 -23.22 11.96
C GLY A 435 9.79 -24.25 11.93
N ASP A 436 10.95 -23.90 12.49
CA ASP A 436 12.11 -24.79 12.60
C ASP A 436 12.07 -25.56 13.92
N MET A 437 12.11 -26.88 13.79
CA MET A 437 12.24 -27.76 14.95
C MET A 437 13.64 -27.68 15.54
N SER A 438 13.77 -27.61 16.88
CA SER A 438 15.04 -27.64 17.58
C SER A 438 15.03 -28.62 18.73
N VAL A 439 16.18 -29.21 19.02
CA VAL A 439 16.37 -30.08 20.21
C VAL A 439 16.46 -29.18 21.44
N THR A 440 15.53 -29.36 22.36
CA THR A 440 15.47 -28.60 23.65
C THR A 440 16.10 -29.32 24.81
N ALA A 441 16.07 -30.64 24.79
CA ALA A 441 16.71 -31.47 25.80
C ALA A 441 16.99 -32.88 25.27
N VAL A 442 17.97 -33.53 25.86
CA VAL A 442 18.25 -34.95 25.64
C VAL A 442 18.04 -35.67 26.98
N LEU A 443 17.11 -36.61 26.97
CA LEU A 443 16.82 -37.45 28.13
C LEU A 443 17.62 -38.74 28.03
N THR A 444 18.30 -39.15 29.11
CA THR A 444 19.21 -40.32 29.07
C THR A 444 18.81 -41.37 30.09
N ALA A 445 19.02 -42.63 29.72
CA ALA A 445 19.05 -43.73 30.68
C ALA A 445 20.33 -43.61 31.56
N PRO A 446 20.35 -44.19 32.80
CA PRO A 446 21.43 -43.95 33.75
C PRO A 446 22.85 -44.34 33.28
N SER A 447 22.97 -45.17 32.25
CA SER A 447 24.24 -45.66 31.70
C SER A 447 24.74 -44.90 30.49
N HIS A 448 24.03 -43.89 30.03
CA HIS A 448 24.36 -43.15 28.81
C HIS A 448 24.45 -41.63 29.07
N SER A 449 25.34 -40.95 28.34
CA SER A 449 25.45 -39.50 28.33
C SER A 449 24.53 -38.87 27.29
N GLU A 450 24.27 -37.55 27.42
CA GLU A 450 23.49 -36.80 26.46
C GLU A 450 24.14 -36.83 25.06
N ASP A 451 25.47 -36.69 25.03
CA ASP A 451 26.23 -36.67 23.78
C ASP A 451 26.21 -38.03 23.06
N GLU A 452 26.26 -39.14 23.79
CA GLU A 452 26.13 -40.49 23.22
C GLU A 452 24.75 -40.73 22.62
N VAL A 453 23.67 -40.33 23.32
CA VAL A 453 22.31 -40.49 22.83
C VAL A 453 22.06 -39.61 21.60
N ALA A 454 22.55 -38.36 21.61
CA ALA A 454 22.41 -37.44 20.50
C ALA A 454 23.23 -37.89 19.28
N ALA A 455 24.46 -38.37 19.47
CA ALA A 455 25.29 -38.89 18.40
C ALA A 455 24.68 -40.14 17.74
N LEU A 456 24.14 -41.06 18.56
CA LEU A 456 23.44 -42.25 18.07
C LEU A 456 22.18 -41.87 17.28
N ALA A 457 21.36 -40.97 17.83
CA ALA A 457 20.16 -40.46 17.14
C ALA A 457 20.53 -39.82 15.78
N ALA A 458 21.55 -38.97 15.74
CA ALA A 458 22.03 -38.34 14.51
C ALA A 458 22.55 -39.38 13.51
N SER A 459 23.22 -40.46 13.98
CA SER A 459 23.68 -41.54 13.10
C SER A 459 22.54 -42.32 12.46
N VAL A 460 21.41 -42.51 13.18
CA VAL A 460 20.21 -43.18 12.66
C VAL A 460 19.46 -42.27 11.70
N GLU A 461 19.39 -40.95 11.98
CA GLU A 461 18.65 -39.98 11.19
C GLU A 461 19.40 -39.42 9.97
N GLU A 462 20.67 -39.83 9.73
CA GLU A 462 21.51 -39.35 8.64
C GLU A 462 20.84 -39.55 7.24
N GLY A 463 20.02 -40.57 7.09
CA GLY A 463 19.30 -40.89 5.85
C GLY A 463 17.88 -40.31 5.77
N SER A 464 17.47 -39.43 6.68
CA SER A 464 16.10 -38.92 6.77
C SER A 464 16.00 -37.42 6.44
N GLU A 465 15.07 -37.08 5.56
CA GLU A 465 14.75 -35.65 5.25
C GLU A 465 13.64 -35.07 6.16
N HIS A 466 13.19 -35.83 7.15
CA HIS A 466 12.14 -35.39 8.05
C HIS A 466 12.56 -34.17 8.89
N PRO A 467 11.69 -33.19 9.18
CA PRO A 467 12.03 -32.00 9.97
C PRO A 467 12.63 -32.33 11.35
N LEU A 468 12.16 -33.39 12.00
CA LEU A 468 12.71 -33.86 13.29
C LEU A 468 14.15 -34.39 13.11
N ALA A 469 14.42 -35.13 12.04
CA ALA A 469 15.76 -35.62 11.72
C ALA A 469 16.75 -34.45 11.51
N ARG A 470 16.34 -33.43 10.74
CA ARG A 470 17.15 -32.23 10.53
C ARG A 470 17.46 -31.49 11.82
N ALA A 471 16.53 -31.45 12.77
CA ALA A 471 16.76 -30.88 14.10
C ALA A 471 17.83 -31.66 14.89
N VAL A 472 17.76 -32.99 14.86
CA VAL A 472 18.72 -33.86 15.53
C VAL A 472 20.12 -33.77 14.90
N LEU A 473 20.20 -33.74 13.57
CA LEU A 473 21.46 -33.61 12.82
C LEU A 473 22.13 -32.27 13.13
N ARG A 474 21.39 -31.16 13.06
CA ARG A 474 21.89 -29.81 13.38
C ARG A 474 22.39 -29.73 14.81
N TYR A 475 21.67 -30.27 15.79
CA TYR A 475 22.07 -30.31 17.20
C TYR A 475 23.41 -31.03 17.36
N ALA A 476 23.59 -32.17 16.69
CA ALA A 476 24.83 -32.94 16.73
C ALA A 476 26.00 -32.17 16.10
N GLU A 477 25.77 -31.47 14.99
CA GLU A 477 26.77 -30.63 14.31
C GLU A 477 27.23 -29.44 15.15
N GLU A 478 26.27 -28.70 15.73
CA GLU A 478 26.55 -27.54 16.60
C GLU A 478 27.39 -27.90 17.84
N ARG A 479 27.22 -29.14 18.37
CA ARG A 479 28.02 -29.65 19.49
C ARG A 479 29.30 -30.35 19.05
N GLY A 480 29.55 -30.48 17.75
CA GLY A 480 30.74 -31.15 17.22
C GLY A 480 30.77 -32.66 17.57
N LEU A 481 29.60 -33.31 17.70
CA LEU A 481 29.51 -34.71 18.04
C LEU A 481 29.97 -35.59 16.87
N SER A 482 30.82 -36.59 17.17
CA SER A 482 31.25 -37.57 16.17
C SER A 482 30.09 -38.54 15.88
N ARG A 483 29.65 -38.58 14.63
CA ARG A 483 28.62 -39.52 14.16
C ARG A 483 29.29 -40.82 13.67
N SER A 484 28.75 -41.94 14.12
CA SER A 484 29.17 -43.25 13.61
C SER A 484 28.43 -43.55 12.31
N LYS A 485 29.08 -44.20 11.36
CA LYS A 485 28.50 -44.49 10.06
C LYS A 485 27.35 -45.48 10.18
N GLY A 486 26.13 -45.06 9.86
CA GLY A 486 24.94 -45.90 9.78
C GLY A 486 24.91 -46.75 8.50
N ALA A 487 24.26 -47.90 8.57
CA ALA A 487 23.96 -48.78 7.44
C ALA A 487 22.53 -49.32 7.53
N GLU A 488 22.01 -49.88 6.45
CA GLU A 488 20.70 -50.55 6.40
C GLU A 488 19.52 -49.66 6.89
N PHE A 489 19.49 -48.43 6.43
CA PHE A 489 18.43 -47.47 6.80
C PHE A 489 17.05 -47.92 6.36
N LEU A 490 16.09 -47.96 7.30
CA LEU A 490 14.71 -48.31 7.06
C LEU A 490 13.78 -47.29 7.72
N THR A 491 13.14 -46.46 6.90
CA THR A 491 12.12 -45.51 7.35
C THR A 491 10.74 -46.19 7.46
N ILE A 492 10.09 -46.06 8.61
CA ILE A 492 8.75 -46.57 8.87
C ILE A 492 7.81 -45.37 8.96
N PRO A 493 6.97 -45.15 7.93
CA PRO A 493 6.13 -43.95 7.85
C PRO A 493 5.28 -43.75 9.13
N GLY A 494 5.33 -42.53 9.69
CA GLY A 494 4.57 -42.14 10.88
C GLY A 494 5.03 -42.78 12.18
N ARG A 495 6.13 -43.56 12.21
CA ARG A 495 6.65 -44.22 13.42
C ARG A 495 8.08 -43.83 13.75
N GLY A 496 9.02 -43.88 12.79
CA GLY A 496 10.41 -43.57 13.02
C GLY A 496 11.35 -44.20 11.99
N GLN A 497 12.63 -44.26 12.31
CA GLN A 497 13.69 -44.80 11.48
C GLN A 497 14.52 -45.85 12.22
N ARG A 498 15.01 -46.87 11.51
CA ARG A 498 15.99 -47.85 11.95
C ARG A 498 17.26 -47.78 11.11
N ALA A 499 18.34 -48.12 11.74
CA ALA A 499 19.63 -48.31 11.05
C ALA A 499 20.48 -49.32 11.85
N VAL A 500 21.54 -49.80 11.25
CA VAL A 500 22.61 -50.53 11.96
C VAL A 500 23.76 -49.54 12.17
N VAL A 501 24.07 -49.26 13.43
CA VAL A 501 25.14 -48.32 13.83
C VAL A 501 26.19 -49.11 14.60
N GLU A 502 27.47 -49.09 14.15
CA GLU A 502 28.56 -49.85 14.73
C GLU A 502 28.28 -51.38 14.86
N GLY A 503 27.46 -51.93 13.98
CA GLY A 503 27.09 -53.33 13.96
C GLY A 503 25.94 -53.71 14.91
N ALA A 504 25.39 -52.75 15.67
CA ALA A 504 24.23 -52.95 16.53
C ALA A 504 22.97 -52.36 15.90
N PRO A 505 21.77 -52.97 16.01
CA PRO A 505 20.53 -52.39 15.57
C PRO A 505 20.16 -51.19 16.44
N ALA A 506 19.86 -50.06 15.77
CA ALA A 506 19.45 -48.82 16.43
C ALA A 506 18.15 -48.28 15.80
N ALA A 507 17.34 -47.58 16.60
CA ALA A 507 16.12 -47.01 16.14
C ALA A 507 15.82 -45.65 16.82
N VAL A 508 15.21 -44.75 16.06
CA VAL A 508 14.73 -43.45 16.54
C VAL A 508 13.26 -43.26 16.14
N GLY A 509 12.37 -42.98 17.06
CA GLY A 509 10.96 -42.81 16.74
C GLY A 509 10.02 -42.73 17.94
N GLN A 510 8.73 -43.00 17.67
CA GLN A 510 7.70 -42.96 18.69
C GLN A 510 7.95 -44.04 19.76
N LEU A 511 7.87 -43.67 21.05
CA LEU A 511 8.08 -44.61 22.17
C LEU A 511 7.13 -45.80 22.09
N GLY A 512 5.86 -45.58 21.74
CA GLY A 512 4.88 -46.67 21.62
C GLY A 512 5.22 -47.67 20.51
N TRP A 513 5.84 -47.21 19.42
CA TRP A 513 6.34 -48.09 18.37
C TRP A 513 7.53 -48.90 18.83
N LEU A 514 8.54 -48.30 19.44
CA LEU A 514 9.73 -49.03 19.95
C LEU A 514 9.31 -50.11 20.94
N ARG A 515 8.39 -49.81 21.85
CA ARG A 515 7.82 -50.82 22.76
C ARG A 515 7.12 -51.97 22.03
N SER A 516 6.37 -51.70 20.98
CA SER A 516 5.68 -52.75 20.21
C SER A 516 6.64 -53.67 19.47
N GLU A 517 7.86 -53.21 19.22
CA GLU A 517 8.95 -53.99 18.60
C GLU A 517 9.79 -54.76 19.61
N GLY A 518 9.55 -54.59 20.91
CA GLY A 518 10.21 -55.33 21.96
C GLY A 518 11.39 -54.59 22.63
N ASP A 519 11.59 -53.32 22.35
CA ASP A 519 12.62 -52.51 23.01
C ASP A 519 12.25 -52.28 24.48
N GLU A 520 13.14 -52.67 25.39
CA GLU A 520 12.92 -52.54 26.84
C GLU A 520 13.30 -51.11 27.31
N LEU A 521 12.54 -50.60 28.27
CA LEU A 521 12.88 -49.36 28.97
C LEU A 521 13.81 -49.62 30.15
N VAL A 522 14.97 -48.97 30.16
CA VAL A 522 15.96 -49.12 31.18
C VAL A 522 15.85 -47.98 32.21
N GLY A 523 15.38 -48.29 33.43
CA GLY A 523 15.32 -47.36 34.55
C GLY A 523 14.17 -46.33 34.51
N PRO A 524 14.30 -45.17 35.17
CA PRO A 524 13.22 -44.18 35.33
C PRO A 524 13.00 -43.28 34.13
N ILE A 525 13.56 -43.62 32.97
CA ILE A 525 13.48 -42.77 31.77
C ILE A 525 12.06 -42.64 31.26
N ASP A 526 11.23 -43.67 31.45
CA ASP A 526 9.83 -43.65 31.00
C ASP A 526 9.03 -42.48 31.60
N ALA A 527 9.18 -42.27 32.92
CA ALA A 527 8.52 -41.16 33.61
C ALA A 527 8.99 -39.79 33.09
N LYS A 528 10.28 -39.65 32.74
CA LYS A 528 10.82 -38.41 32.15
C LYS A 528 10.28 -38.16 30.75
N ILE A 529 10.23 -39.22 29.93
CA ILE A 529 9.66 -39.13 28.57
C ILE A 529 8.18 -38.78 28.65
N GLN A 530 7.41 -39.44 29.53
CA GLN A 530 5.99 -39.15 29.67
C GLN A 530 5.75 -37.74 30.20
N SER A 531 6.55 -37.26 31.16
CA SER A 531 6.48 -35.86 31.63
C SER A 531 6.69 -34.86 30.47
N ALA A 532 7.70 -35.07 29.65
CA ALA A 532 7.96 -34.22 28.51
C ALA A 532 6.80 -34.24 27.46
N ILE A 533 6.19 -35.42 27.24
CA ILE A 533 5.01 -35.55 26.38
C ILE A 533 3.81 -34.79 26.98
N ASP A 534 3.56 -34.95 28.28
CA ASP A 534 2.48 -34.29 29.00
C ASP A 534 2.65 -32.77 29.06
N GLU A 535 3.90 -32.28 29.07
CA GLU A 535 4.27 -30.87 28.95
C GLU A 535 4.14 -30.33 27.53
N GLY A 536 3.77 -31.18 26.57
CA GLY A 536 3.53 -30.76 25.18
C GLY A 536 4.78 -30.65 24.30
N PHE A 537 5.84 -31.40 24.61
CA PHE A 537 6.98 -31.52 23.71
C PHE A 537 6.80 -32.68 22.72
N THR A 538 7.42 -32.55 21.56
CA THR A 538 7.60 -33.67 20.64
C THR A 538 8.80 -34.50 21.15
N VAL A 539 8.56 -35.74 21.46
CA VAL A 539 9.62 -36.62 21.97
C VAL A 539 9.83 -37.80 21.05
N VAL A 540 11.06 -37.97 20.57
CA VAL A 540 11.49 -39.15 19.82
C VAL A 540 12.43 -39.99 20.70
N ALA A 541 12.04 -41.23 20.95
CA ALA A 541 12.85 -42.15 21.76
C ALA A 541 13.96 -42.76 20.90
N VAL A 542 15.09 -43.04 21.52
CA VAL A 542 16.29 -43.61 20.90
C VAL A 542 16.55 -44.98 21.52
N ALA A 543 16.59 -46.01 20.69
CA ALA A 543 16.88 -47.37 21.12
C ALA A 543 18.17 -47.91 20.48
N SER A 544 18.91 -48.72 21.19
CA SER A 544 20.05 -49.45 20.72
C SER A 544 20.05 -50.86 21.33
N ASP A 545 20.31 -51.88 20.53
CA ASP A 545 20.44 -53.28 20.93
C ASP A 545 19.25 -53.78 21.81
N GLY A 546 18.00 -53.45 21.40
CA GLY A 546 16.76 -53.85 22.06
C GLY A 546 16.44 -53.09 23.35
N SER A 547 17.10 -51.97 23.63
CA SER A 547 16.85 -51.16 24.81
C SER A 547 16.74 -49.68 24.50
N VAL A 548 15.78 -48.97 25.10
CA VAL A 548 15.66 -47.51 25.00
C VAL A 548 16.76 -46.86 25.84
N VAL A 549 17.74 -46.25 25.18
CA VAL A 549 18.91 -45.62 25.80
C VAL A 549 18.69 -44.15 26.13
N GLY A 550 17.72 -43.52 25.46
CA GLY A 550 17.41 -42.12 25.68
C GLY A 550 16.20 -41.65 24.87
N ALA A 551 15.98 -40.33 24.90
CA ALA A 551 15.02 -39.66 24.04
C ALA A 551 15.45 -38.24 23.72
N ILE A 552 15.13 -37.77 22.53
CA ILE A 552 15.37 -36.41 22.10
C ILE A 552 14.06 -35.66 22.25
N VAL A 553 14.08 -34.55 22.99
CA VAL A 553 12.95 -33.64 23.18
C VAL A 553 13.09 -32.51 22.15
N ILE A 554 12.11 -32.40 21.30
CA ILE A 554 12.11 -31.43 20.17
C ILE A 554 10.91 -30.50 20.32
N ALA A 555 11.12 -29.24 20.06
CA ALA A 555 10.05 -28.25 20.01
C ALA A 555 10.25 -27.27 18.82
N ASP A 556 9.16 -26.73 18.38
CA ASP A 556 9.18 -25.59 17.49
C ASP A 556 9.61 -24.35 18.29
N THR A 557 10.57 -23.59 17.77
CA THR A 557 11.20 -22.48 18.48
C THR A 557 10.33 -21.24 18.39
N LEU A 558 9.99 -20.66 19.54
CA LEU A 558 9.29 -19.37 19.60
C LEU A 558 10.21 -18.26 19.08
N LYS A 559 9.68 -17.38 18.20
CA LYS A 559 10.42 -16.19 17.80
C LYS A 559 10.59 -15.24 18.99
N ASP A 560 11.78 -14.70 19.20
CA ASP A 560 12.09 -13.78 20.32
C ASP A 560 11.15 -12.57 20.38
N THR A 561 10.61 -12.16 19.23
CA THR A 561 9.73 -11.01 19.08
C THR A 561 8.25 -11.30 19.34
N SER A 562 7.84 -12.57 19.43
CA SER A 562 6.42 -12.97 19.48
C SER A 562 5.70 -12.46 20.73
N ARG A 563 6.35 -12.52 21.91
CA ARG A 563 5.77 -12.01 23.15
C ARG A 563 5.50 -10.50 23.08
N GLU A 564 6.47 -9.76 22.56
CA GLU A 564 6.33 -8.31 22.38
C GLU A 564 5.25 -7.98 21.33
N ALA A 565 5.19 -8.74 20.23
CA ALA A 565 4.20 -8.57 19.20
C ALA A 565 2.77 -8.75 19.74
N VAL A 566 2.52 -9.81 20.51
CA VAL A 566 1.21 -10.05 21.15
C VAL A 566 0.86 -8.92 22.13
N ALA A 567 1.80 -8.49 22.96
CA ALA A 567 1.57 -7.37 23.87
C ALA A 567 1.17 -6.09 23.12
N ARG A 568 1.82 -5.78 21.99
CA ARG A 568 1.48 -4.63 21.13
C ARG A 568 0.09 -4.73 20.51
N LEU A 569 -0.39 -5.94 20.18
CA LEU A 569 -1.77 -6.13 19.71
C LEU A 569 -2.77 -5.83 20.82
N VAL A 570 -2.50 -6.28 22.04
CA VAL A 570 -3.33 -5.97 23.22
C VAL A 570 -3.33 -4.46 23.50
N ASP A 571 -2.19 -3.78 23.41
CA ASP A 571 -2.08 -2.30 23.56
C ASP A 571 -2.89 -1.53 22.52
N LEU A 572 -3.12 -2.12 21.34
CA LEU A 572 -4.01 -1.56 20.30
C LEU A 572 -5.50 -1.82 20.57
N GLY A 573 -5.84 -2.46 21.68
CA GLY A 573 -7.20 -2.84 22.05
C GLY A 573 -7.73 -4.05 21.28
N LEU A 574 -6.83 -4.92 20.79
CA LEU A 574 -7.18 -6.13 20.04
C LEU A 574 -7.11 -7.35 20.95
N THR A 575 -7.99 -8.32 20.73
CA THR A 575 -7.98 -9.60 21.45
C THR A 575 -7.24 -10.64 20.62
N PRO A 576 -6.03 -11.10 21.04
CA PRO A 576 -5.32 -12.15 20.34
C PRO A 576 -5.93 -13.51 20.65
N VAL A 577 -6.11 -14.34 19.62
CA VAL A 577 -6.64 -15.71 19.67
C VAL A 577 -5.64 -16.60 18.95
N MET A 578 -5.14 -17.64 19.61
CA MET A 578 -4.24 -18.59 18.95
C MET A 578 -5.02 -19.71 18.27
N ALA A 579 -4.70 -19.97 17.00
CA ALA A 579 -5.23 -21.08 16.21
C ALA A 579 -4.08 -22.00 15.81
N THR A 580 -4.15 -23.29 16.12
CA THR A 580 -3.08 -24.25 15.79
C THR A 580 -3.63 -25.66 15.52
N GLY A 581 -2.94 -26.39 14.65
CA GLY A 581 -3.16 -27.84 14.45
C GLY A 581 -2.61 -28.73 15.54
N ASP A 582 -1.78 -28.18 16.44
CA ASP A 582 -1.16 -28.95 17.53
C ASP A 582 -2.20 -29.37 18.57
N ASN A 583 -1.77 -30.31 19.46
CA ASN A 583 -2.57 -30.71 20.61
C ASN A 583 -2.67 -29.59 21.66
N ALA A 584 -3.63 -29.75 22.57
CA ALA A 584 -3.94 -28.75 23.59
C ALA A 584 -2.75 -28.43 24.54
N ALA A 585 -1.90 -29.40 24.86
CA ALA A 585 -0.77 -29.20 25.76
C ALA A 585 0.31 -28.30 25.12
N VAL A 586 0.69 -28.57 23.86
CA VAL A 586 1.61 -27.73 23.08
C VAL A 586 1.06 -26.32 22.96
N ALA A 587 -0.20 -26.20 22.59
CA ALA A 587 -0.87 -24.91 22.39
C ALA A 587 -0.88 -24.08 23.68
N ALA A 588 -1.27 -24.67 24.78
CA ALA A 588 -1.30 -24.00 26.10
C ALA A 588 0.09 -23.51 26.54
N ARG A 589 1.14 -24.32 26.33
CA ARG A 589 2.52 -23.95 26.66
C ARG A 589 2.99 -22.71 25.86
N ILE A 590 2.78 -22.69 24.55
CA ILE A 590 3.19 -21.58 23.71
C ILE A 590 2.36 -20.34 24.04
N ALA A 591 1.03 -20.47 24.19
CA ALA A 591 0.14 -19.37 24.54
C ALA A 591 0.53 -18.68 25.84
N ALA A 592 0.85 -19.46 26.89
CA ALA A 592 1.33 -18.93 28.17
C ALA A 592 2.64 -18.13 28.04
N GLN A 593 3.55 -18.55 27.15
CA GLN A 593 4.83 -17.86 26.94
C GLN A 593 4.63 -16.50 26.23
N VAL A 594 3.65 -16.41 25.32
CA VAL A 594 3.40 -15.16 24.55
C VAL A 594 2.30 -14.29 25.17
N GLY A 595 1.52 -14.80 26.14
CA GLY A 595 0.46 -14.07 26.82
C GLY A 595 -0.86 -14.06 26.03
N ILE A 596 -1.25 -15.19 25.41
CA ILE A 596 -2.54 -15.39 24.75
C ILE A 596 -3.43 -16.27 25.63
N ASP A 597 -4.63 -15.79 25.98
CA ASP A 597 -5.56 -16.52 26.87
C ASP A 597 -6.55 -17.40 26.08
N VAL A 598 -6.89 -17.02 24.85
CA VAL A 598 -7.89 -17.72 24.02
C VAL A 598 -7.17 -18.63 23.03
N ILE A 599 -7.40 -19.95 23.15
CA ILE A 599 -6.66 -20.96 22.41
C ILE A 599 -7.64 -21.94 21.72
N HIS A 600 -7.40 -22.17 20.43
CA HIS A 600 -8.06 -23.20 19.65
C HIS A 600 -7.00 -24.17 19.08
N SER A 601 -6.99 -25.39 19.57
CA SER A 601 -6.02 -26.43 19.23
C SER A 601 -6.64 -27.57 18.41
N GLY A 602 -5.81 -28.37 17.73
CA GLY A 602 -6.26 -29.51 16.94
C GLY A 602 -7.04 -29.12 15.68
N LEU A 603 -6.82 -27.92 15.15
CA LEU A 603 -7.55 -27.41 13.99
C LEU A 603 -6.92 -27.91 12.69
N THR A 604 -7.77 -28.37 11.77
CA THR A 604 -7.39 -28.52 10.35
C THR A 604 -7.40 -27.16 9.64
N PRO A 605 -6.87 -27.05 8.42
CA PRO A 605 -6.99 -25.82 7.62
C PRO A 605 -8.45 -25.34 7.46
N GLU A 606 -9.38 -26.25 7.24
CA GLU A 606 -10.81 -25.95 7.20
C GLU A 606 -11.33 -25.51 8.58
N GLY A 607 -10.82 -26.11 9.65
CA GLY A 607 -11.14 -25.76 11.04
C GLY A 607 -10.73 -24.34 11.38
N LYS A 608 -9.56 -23.86 10.91
CA LYS A 608 -9.13 -22.47 11.06
C LYS A 608 -10.07 -21.50 10.32
N THR A 609 -10.46 -21.87 9.10
CA THR A 609 -11.43 -21.09 8.32
C THR A 609 -12.79 -21.01 9.01
N GLN A 610 -13.23 -22.13 9.59
CA GLN A 610 -14.51 -22.18 10.32
C GLN A 610 -14.43 -21.35 11.62
N LEU A 611 -13.32 -21.39 12.35
CA LEU A 611 -13.11 -20.52 13.52
C LEU A 611 -13.27 -19.03 13.18
N VAL A 612 -12.67 -18.58 12.07
CA VAL A 612 -12.84 -17.18 11.60
C VAL A 612 -14.31 -16.86 11.38
N ARG A 613 -15.05 -17.74 10.68
CA ARG A 613 -16.50 -17.56 10.44
C ARG A 613 -17.31 -17.55 11.72
N ASP A 614 -17.00 -18.41 12.68
CA ASP A 614 -17.72 -18.49 13.95
C ASP A 614 -17.51 -17.21 14.78
N LEU A 615 -16.31 -16.66 14.81
CA LEU A 615 -16.01 -15.38 15.44
C LEU A 615 -16.74 -14.22 14.75
N GLN A 616 -16.76 -14.20 13.41
CA GLN A 616 -17.53 -13.21 12.63
C GLN A 616 -19.05 -13.33 12.90
N ALA A 617 -19.57 -14.55 12.97
CA ALA A 617 -20.98 -14.81 13.30
C ALA A 617 -21.33 -14.39 14.74
N ALA A 618 -20.37 -14.41 15.66
CA ALA A 618 -20.50 -13.87 17.01
C ALA A 618 -20.45 -12.33 17.08
N GLY A 619 -20.20 -11.66 15.95
CA GLY A 619 -20.19 -10.20 15.84
C GLY A 619 -18.80 -9.57 15.98
N HIS A 620 -17.74 -10.36 15.95
CA HIS A 620 -16.36 -9.87 15.95
C HIS A 620 -15.91 -9.49 14.54
N ASN A 621 -15.05 -8.47 14.45
CA ASN A 621 -14.32 -8.17 13.24
C ASN A 621 -12.93 -8.79 13.35
N VAL A 622 -12.67 -9.78 12.52
CA VAL A 622 -11.55 -10.70 12.70
C VAL A 622 -10.40 -10.39 11.74
N ALA A 623 -9.20 -10.16 12.28
CA ALA A 623 -7.97 -10.28 11.51
C ALA A 623 -7.42 -11.71 11.64
N MET A 624 -6.86 -12.26 10.55
CA MET A 624 -6.11 -13.53 10.56
C MET A 624 -4.67 -13.25 10.18
N VAL A 625 -3.74 -13.79 10.98
CA VAL A 625 -2.29 -13.70 10.72
C VAL A 625 -1.74 -15.10 10.54
N GLY A 626 -1.10 -15.37 9.40
CA GLY A 626 -0.54 -16.67 9.07
C GLY A 626 0.51 -16.60 7.96
N ASP A 627 1.27 -17.70 7.77
CA ASP A 627 2.38 -17.79 6.81
C ASP A 627 2.21 -18.93 5.77
N GLY A 628 1.37 -19.90 6.04
CA GLY A 628 1.30 -21.16 5.29
C GLY A 628 0.25 -21.21 4.19
N ILE A 629 0.42 -22.16 3.26
CA ILE A 629 -0.62 -22.53 2.27
C ILE A 629 -1.92 -22.91 3.00
N ASN A 630 -1.81 -23.56 4.15
CA ASN A 630 -2.93 -24.03 4.95
C ASN A 630 -3.78 -22.87 5.50
N ASP A 631 -3.20 -21.69 5.65
CA ASP A 631 -3.88 -20.50 6.18
C ASP A 631 -4.53 -19.64 5.10
N ALA A 632 -4.19 -19.83 3.82
CA ALA A 632 -4.70 -19.02 2.73
C ALA A 632 -6.26 -18.93 2.69
N PRO A 633 -7.04 -20.01 2.90
CA PRO A 633 -8.50 -19.91 2.98
C PRO A 633 -8.99 -19.10 4.20
N ALA A 634 -8.31 -19.21 5.35
CA ALA A 634 -8.65 -18.47 6.55
C ALA A 634 -8.29 -16.97 6.40
N LEU A 635 -7.12 -16.67 5.81
CA LEU A 635 -6.70 -15.30 5.45
C LEU A 635 -7.71 -14.62 4.53
N ALA A 636 -8.15 -15.32 3.48
CA ALA A 636 -9.14 -14.80 2.53
C ALA A 636 -10.56 -14.66 3.11
N THR A 637 -10.88 -15.40 4.19
CA THR A 637 -12.19 -15.36 4.86
C THR A 637 -12.28 -14.26 5.91
N ALA A 638 -11.16 -13.90 6.53
CA ALA A 638 -11.09 -12.89 7.57
C ALA A 638 -11.48 -11.49 7.03
N ASP A 639 -11.94 -10.59 7.92
CA ASP A 639 -12.17 -9.19 7.56
C ASP A 639 -10.86 -8.46 7.22
N LEU A 640 -9.73 -8.98 7.72
CA LEU A 640 -8.39 -8.51 7.40
C LEU A 640 -7.40 -9.69 7.41
N GLY A 641 -6.98 -10.15 6.24
CA GLY A 641 -5.92 -11.17 6.11
C GLY A 641 -4.54 -10.54 6.16
N ILE A 642 -3.66 -11.03 7.03
CA ILE A 642 -2.27 -10.56 7.17
C ILE A 642 -1.32 -11.73 6.93
N ALA A 643 -0.64 -11.72 5.79
CA ALA A 643 0.31 -12.75 5.41
C ALA A 643 1.73 -12.39 5.86
N MET A 644 2.45 -13.36 6.43
CA MET A 644 3.87 -13.21 6.75
C MET A 644 4.71 -13.49 5.49
N GLY A 645 5.70 -12.65 5.21
CA GLY A 645 6.52 -12.72 3.98
C GLY A 645 7.44 -13.93 3.89
N THR A 646 7.68 -14.61 5.02
CA THR A 646 8.34 -15.92 5.07
C THR A 646 7.44 -17.06 4.57
N GLY A 647 6.16 -16.76 4.32
CA GLY A 647 5.16 -17.72 3.91
C GLY A 647 5.17 -18.03 2.41
N THR A 648 4.20 -18.83 2.00
CA THR A 648 4.06 -19.28 0.62
C THR A 648 3.43 -18.22 -0.28
N ASP A 649 3.68 -18.31 -1.58
CA ASP A 649 3.05 -17.45 -2.61
C ASP A 649 1.52 -17.45 -2.51
N ALA A 650 0.92 -18.57 -2.11
CA ALA A 650 -0.52 -18.70 -1.92
C ALA A 650 -1.02 -17.85 -0.73
N ALA A 651 -0.31 -17.88 0.40
CA ALA A 651 -0.65 -17.07 1.57
C ALA A 651 -0.44 -15.58 1.28
N MET A 652 0.68 -15.24 0.65
CA MET A 652 0.92 -13.85 0.21
C MET A 652 -0.16 -13.37 -0.74
N THR A 653 -0.68 -14.22 -1.63
CA THR A 653 -1.76 -13.86 -2.55
C THR A 653 -3.11 -13.73 -1.85
N ALA A 654 -3.37 -14.46 -0.79
CA ALA A 654 -4.63 -14.42 -0.04
C ALA A 654 -4.70 -13.27 0.99
N GLY A 655 -3.55 -12.77 1.47
CA GLY A 655 -3.51 -11.72 2.49
C GLY A 655 -3.81 -10.33 1.93
N ASP A 656 -4.48 -9.51 2.71
CA ASP A 656 -4.75 -8.09 2.46
C ASP A 656 -3.54 -7.20 2.76
N ILE A 657 -2.81 -7.57 3.80
CA ILE A 657 -1.52 -6.97 4.17
C ILE A 657 -0.46 -8.06 4.11
N THR A 658 0.67 -7.80 3.44
CA THR A 658 1.82 -8.69 3.46
C THR A 658 2.97 -8.03 4.23
N ILE A 659 3.55 -8.77 5.19
CA ILE A 659 4.68 -8.33 6.03
C ILE A 659 5.94 -9.04 5.53
N VAL A 660 6.78 -8.30 4.81
CA VAL A 660 7.96 -8.86 4.13
C VAL A 660 9.04 -9.35 5.10
N SER A 661 9.25 -8.66 6.20
CA SER A 661 10.28 -8.99 7.20
C SER A 661 10.05 -10.30 7.96
N GLY A 662 8.83 -10.84 7.95
CA GLY A 662 8.47 -11.99 8.79
C GLY A 662 8.44 -11.69 10.30
N ASP A 663 8.66 -10.44 10.72
CA ASP A 663 8.57 -10.00 12.12
C ASP A 663 7.12 -9.71 12.50
N LEU A 664 6.60 -10.48 13.46
CA LEU A 664 5.21 -10.35 13.92
C LEU A 664 4.90 -8.99 14.56
N ARG A 665 5.89 -8.25 15.07
CA ARG A 665 5.72 -6.88 15.59
C ARG A 665 5.20 -5.94 14.53
N SER A 666 5.57 -6.18 13.28
CA SER A 666 5.15 -5.40 12.11
C SER A 666 3.65 -5.49 11.81
N VAL A 667 2.94 -6.53 12.33
CA VAL A 667 1.47 -6.62 12.28
C VAL A 667 0.83 -5.41 12.94
N SER A 668 1.29 -5.07 14.15
CA SER A 668 0.79 -3.90 14.89
C SER A 668 1.04 -2.59 14.13
N ASP A 669 2.22 -2.45 13.50
CA ASP A 669 2.59 -1.27 12.72
C ASP A 669 1.78 -1.17 11.42
N GLY A 670 1.49 -2.30 10.76
CA GLY A 670 0.61 -2.37 9.60
C GLY A 670 -0.80 -1.88 9.90
N ILE A 671 -1.40 -2.37 10.99
CA ILE A 671 -2.73 -1.93 11.46
C ILE A 671 -2.73 -0.44 11.83
N ARG A 672 -1.71 0.05 12.53
CA ARG A 672 -1.55 1.47 12.90
C ARG A 672 -1.43 2.37 11.67
N LEU A 673 -0.60 1.98 10.70
CA LEU A 673 -0.43 2.74 9.46
C LEU A 673 -1.73 2.79 8.65
N ALA A 674 -2.43 1.66 8.53
CA ALA A 674 -3.71 1.59 7.85
C ALA A 674 -4.76 2.50 8.54
N ARG A 675 -4.91 2.41 9.88
CA ARG A 675 -5.80 3.27 10.67
C ARG A 675 -5.45 4.75 10.53
N ARG A 676 -4.16 5.10 10.54
CA ARG A 676 -3.69 6.50 10.38
C ARG A 676 -3.95 7.03 8.97
N THR A 677 -3.74 6.20 7.95
CA THR A 677 -4.02 6.55 6.56
C THR A 677 -5.51 6.82 6.35
N LEU A 678 -6.38 5.93 6.85
CA LEU A 678 -7.83 6.13 6.81
C LEU A 678 -8.27 7.38 7.58
N GLY A 679 -7.69 7.63 8.75
CA GLY A 679 -7.96 8.84 9.54
C GLY A 679 -7.60 10.12 8.77
N THR A 680 -6.47 10.10 8.04
CA THR A 680 -6.04 11.20 7.17
C THR A 680 -7.02 11.39 6.01
N ILE A 681 -7.46 10.31 5.35
CA ILE A 681 -8.48 10.36 4.28
C ILE A 681 -9.76 11.01 4.78
N ARG A 682 -10.31 10.54 5.92
CA ARG A 682 -11.53 11.08 6.51
C ARG A 682 -11.40 12.55 6.91
N GLY A 683 -10.27 12.92 7.50
CA GLY A 683 -9.97 14.32 7.83
C GLY A 683 -9.91 15.21 6.58
N ASN A 684 -9.25 14.73 5.53
CA ASN A 684 -9.19 15.44 4.25
C ASN A 684 -10.57 15.62 3.62
N LEU A 685 -11.39 14.56 3.60
CA LEU A 685 -12.76 14.62 3.08
C LEU A 685 -13.62 15.59 3.89
N PHE A 686 -13.55 15.53 5.22
CA PHE A 686 -14.29 16.45 6.09
C PHE A 686 -13.93 17.90 5.78
N TRP A 687 -12.66 18.25 5.77
CA TRP A 687 -12.23 19.64 5.53
C TRP A 687 -12.52 20.10 4.10
N ALA A 688 -12.39 19.20 3.10
CA ALA A 688 -12.70 19.52 1.70
C ALA A 688 -14.19 19.89 1.49
N PHE A 689 -15.10 19.45 2.37
CA PHE A 689 -16.52 19.80 2.33
C PHE A 689 -16.90 20.91 3.33
N ALA A 690 -16.37 20.86 4.54
CA ALA A 690 -16.83 21.69 5.65
C ALA A 690 -16.71 23.19 5.35
N TYR A 691 -15.59 23.62 4.77
CA TYR A 691 -15.38 25.05 4.46
C TYR A 691 -16.33 25.53 3.33
N ASN A 692 -16.62 24.66 2.32
CA ASN A 692 -17.56 25.01 1.25
C ASN A 692 -18.97 25.21 1.81
N VAL A 693 -19.44 24.25 2.62
CA VAL A 693 -20.78 24.32 3.23
C VAL A 693 -20.90 25.54 4.13
N ALA A 694 -19.86 25.85 4.91
CA ALA A 694 -19.85 27.02 5.81
C ALA A 694 -19.80 28.35 5.06
N ALA A 695 -19.12 28.41 3.89
CA ALA A 695 -18.93 29.65 3.16
C ALA A 695 -20.02 29.94 2.11
N ILE A 696 -20.80 28.93 1.67
CA ILE A 696 -21.93 29.15 0.74
C ILE A 696 -22.95 30.18 1.29
N PRO A 697 -23.40 30.13 2.56
CA PRO A 697 -24.31 31.16 3.09
C PRO A 697 -23.72 32.55 3.04
N LEU A 698 -22.42 32.72 3.28
CA LEU A 698 -21.73 34.02 3.19
C LEU A 698 -21.70 34.53 1.76
N ALA A 699 -21.47 33.63 0.78
CA ALA A 699 -21.50 33.99 -0.63
C ALA A 699 -22.92 34.38 -1.08
N VAL A 700 -23.95 33.63 -0.70
CA VAL A 700 -25.38 33.94 -0.97
C VAL A 700 -25.77 35.28 -0.36
N ALA A 701 -25.27 35.61 0.82
CA ALA A 701 -25.49 36.91 1.49
C ALA A 701 -24.66 38.07 0.91
N ALA A 702 -23.89 37.85 -0.18
CA ALA A 702 -22.94 38.81 -0.79
C ALA A 702 -21.83 39.33 0.16
N LEU A 703 -21.54 38.59 1.24
CA LEU A 703 -20.48 38.92 2.20
C LEU A 703 -19.10 38.37 1.80
N LEU A 704 -19.06 37.52 0.78
CA LEU A 704 -17.82 36.85 0.33
C LEU A 704 -17.41 37.36 -1.06
N ASN A 705 -16.19 37.95 -1.12
CA ASN A 705 -15.60 38.34 -2.40
C ASN A 705 -15.14 37.09 -3.19
N PRO A 706 -15.43 37.00 -4.51
CA PRO A 706 -15.03 35.88 -5.36
C PRO A 706 -13.52 35.56 -5.34
N ILE A 707 -12.65 36.56 -5.17
CA ILE A 707 -11.18 36.35 -5.07
C ILE A 707 -10.83 35.61 -3.78
N VAL A 708 -11.47 36.02 -2.66
CA VAL A 708 -11.30 35.36 -1.35
C VAL A 708 -11.81 33.90 -1.44
N ALA A 709 -12.92 33.67 -2.14
CA ALA A 709 -13.43 32.32 -2.41
C ALA A 709 -12.40 31.47 -3.18
N GLY A 710 -11.80 32.01 -4.25
CA GLY A 710 -10.76 31.33 -5.03
C GLY A 710 -9.50 31.02 -4.23
N LEU A 711 -9.08 31.96 -3.38
CA LEU A 711 -7.93 31.78 -2.49
C LEU A 711 -8.19 30.67 -1.44
N ALA A 712 -9.38 30.65 -0.82
CA ALA A 712 -9.78 29.62 0.12
C ALA A 712 -9.74 28.22 -0.49
N MET A 713 -10.18 28.06 -1.74
CA MET A 713 -10.09 26.81 -2.48
C MET A 713 -8.63 26.36 -2.72
N ALA A 714 -7.74 27.30 -3.10
CA ALA A 714 -6.33 26.98 -3.28
C ALA A 714 -5.69 26.49 -1.96
N PHE A 715 -5.98 27.18 -0.85
CA PHE A 715 -5.53 26.78 0.48
C PHE A 715 -6.07 25.40 0.89
N SER A 716 -7.32 25.09 0.59
CA SER A 716 -7.89 23.76 0.87
C SER A 716 -7.14 22.66 0.16
N SER A 717 -6.78 22.84 -1.11
CA SER A 717 -5.99 21.87 -1.86
C SER A 717 -4.58 21.69 -1.26
N VAL A 718 -3.93 22.79 -0.88
CA VAL A 718 -2.62 22.75 -0.19
C VAL A 718 -2.72 22.02 1.15
N PHE A 719 -3.79 22.28 1.92
CA PHE A 719 -4.02 21.62 3.21
C PHE A 719 -4.14 20.10 3.05
N VAL A 720 -4.99 19.64 2.12
CA VAL A 720 -5.21 18.20 1.86
C VAL A 720 -3.91 17.50 1.47
N VAL A 721 -3.13 18.11 0.58
CA VAL A 721 -1.83 17.58 0.15
C VAL A 721 -0.85 17.52 1.32
N THR A 722 -0.70 18.62 2.06
CA THR A 722 0.25 18.71 3.18
C THR A 722 -0.12 17.73 4.29
N ASN A 723 -1.41 17.61 4.61
CA ASN A 723 -1.89 16.66 5.60
C ASN A 723 -1.62 15.20 5.17
N SER A 724 -1.79 14.87 3.89
CA SER A 724 -1.45 13.56 3.35
C SER A 724 0.06 13.27 3.41
N LEU A 725 0.90 14.24 3.10
CA LEU A 725 2.36 14.09 3.15
C LEU A 725 2.90 13.83 4.57
N ARG A 726 2.15 14.18 5.63
CA ARG A 726 2.51 13.83 7.02
C ARG A 726 2.58 12.33 7.26
N LEU A 727 1.94 11.50 6.43
CA LEU A 727 2.06 10.04 6.52
C LEU A 727 3.49 9.54 6.23
N ARG A 728 4.32 10.30 5.49
CA ARG A 728 5.75 9.99 5.29
C ARG A 728 6.54 9.93 6.61
N SER A 729 6.13 10.68 7.61
CA SER A 729 6.77 10.71 8.92
C SER A 729 6.28 9.62 9.87
N PHE A 730 5.49 8.65 9.38
CA PHE A 730 5.11 7.51 10.19
C PHE A 730 6.35 6.71 10.58
N ARG A 731 6.49 6.44 11.87
CA ARG A 731 7.59 5.64 12.44
C ARG A 731 7.02 4.34 12.97
N PRO A 732 7.60 3.19 12.60
CA PRO A 732 7.27 1.92 13.21
C PRO A 732 7.71 1.94 14.67
N THR A 733 7.03 1.19 15.51
CA THR A 733 7.40 1.02 16.93
C THR A 733 8.59 0.06 17.05
N THR A 734 8.84 -0.72 15.99
CA THR A 734 9.99 -1.63 15.88
C THR A 734 11.33 -0.92 15.70
N ALA A 735 11.34 0.34 15.26
CA ALA A 735 12.57 1.11 15.19
C ALA A 735 13.13 1.31 16.61
N LEU A 736 14.31 0.73 16.88
CA LEU A 736 15.08 1.02 18.09
C LEU A 736 15.20 2.54 18.26
N PRO A 737 15.08 3.09 19.48
CA PRO A 737 15.36 4.50 19.69
C PRO A 737 16.78 4.75 19.20
N ALA A 738 16.92 5.70 18.27
CA ALA A 738 18.23 6.14 17.83
C ALA A 738 19.01 6.52 19.09
N THR A 739 20.05 5.77 19.41
CA THR A 739 21.01 6.13 20.46
C THR A 739 21.48 7.54 20.16
N ARG A 740 21.10 8.48 21.03
CA ARG A 740 21.58 9.86 21.03
C ARG A 740 23.05 9.92 21.33
#